data_45922d7b844dcc25892b39b9a08b3469
#
_entry.id   45922d7b844dcc25892b39b9a08b3469
#
_cell.length_a   1.000
_cell.length_b   1.000
_cell.length_c   1.000
_cell.angle_alpha   90.00
_cell.angle_beta   90.00
_cell.angle_gamma   90.00
#
_symmetry.space_group_name_H-M   'P 1'
#
loop_
_entity.id
_entity.type
_entity.pdbx_description
1 polymer ?
#
loop_
_entity_poly.entity_id
_entity_poly.type
_entity_poly.pdbx_seq_one_letter_code
_entity_poly.pdbx_strand_id
1 'polypeptide(L)'
;MKQLIFILLSAFLLVMPVQARHHKKKEKVTTVNNNDSTKKTLDRIYPKIFKKKDNLMLAKHSDMSIFLYNKKVYLEFPVKNFGKEYFVSSTITSSNLPILVGAQANSAQTFVVERADTLLTFRRTKPNYHVNPNDSAVIKALDLAGKGAIFKTASIQAWNRDSTAVLVEATDFLSASNKDIFDLKGVSYDLGTSITGCSVKSSLSFMEAVFAYKRCVCLQQEVNGTLSLGGTMIGELSNKPSVQVSVQTLISLLPSANQQMMPRAANASVGTKYVKYKDYRNLENTKDGYYAVRRNYHVGDTITFYVDTLLSKTWIAAISRAVEGWNDSFEKAKLGRPILLNSFPKDSTFSANDPMANVIKLANNSSQFISFDAPVDPRTGEILGTRIMIPRNLADDVRRYGVCKMAEVDERYRSYDLPDDLLCEVLQAKMLSALGYSLGLSANLAGSAAYSIQQLRSPQFTKENGITASVMDGQIYNYVAMPGDKEKGVVLTFNHPGVYDDFVIKYLYTPDVSDDVLKEWVKGHAGDVRYFCGKRSLKEALDPRCQKFDMSNDPFQAAKNMLHHYKYLTKHAPEWYDYSSLPDTYRQLFPEFVINDYFSLLQTLTPYIGGVYVNEYIDRKSEVVMTSVPKSLQRKAVKELLYELNDVSWLDANPLYFQSAGPSANVGGWVRRKEFAIQLPLVYRLPNMDMSISHSTTPYTQSDLIDDVTDFCFRSVNKGKAPSAEEIYDMYALVSYLTANSGFLTEISKEKSGKGSALYEAMAVEPASGMKYGFHTDLGPIVLQKLREIRPMLLKAKRLSKTDIDKSKLGYTILAVDRVLKK
;
A
#
# COMPACT_ATOMS: atom_id res chain seq x y z
N MET A 1 20.50 40.20 -31.94
CA MET A 1 19.34 39.37 -32.29
C MET A 1 19.63 38.19 -33.24
N LYS A 2 20.69 38.18 -34.07
CA LYS A 2 21.03 37.03 -34.91
C LYS A 2 21.88 35.94 -34.23
N GLN A 3 22.49 36.20 -33.07
CA GLN A 3 23.27 35.22 -32.32
C GLN A 3 22.46 34.47 -31.29
N LEU A 4 21.27 34.95 -30.89
CA LEU A 4 20.39 34.20 -29.97
C LEU A 4 19.56 33.11 -30.66
N ILE A 5 19.40 33.19 -31.98
CA ILE A 5 18.64 32.20 -32.77
C ILE A 5 19.50 30.95 -33.07
N PHE A 6 20.83 31.10 -33.06
CA PHE A 6 21.72 29.95 -33.32
C PHE A 6 21.96 29.05 -32.12
N ILE A 7 21.76 29.54 -30.91
CA ILE A 7 21.86 28.78 -29.65
C ILE A 7 20.57 27.99 -29.36
N LEU A 8 19.42 28.45 -29.82
CA LEU A 8 18.15 27.72 -29.69
C LEU A 8 17.95 26.63 -30.75
N LEU A 9 18.66 26.69 -31.90
CA LEU A 9 18.61 25.59 -32.89
C LEU A 9 19.60 24.46 -32.62
N SER A 10 20.70 24.71 -31.88
CA SER A 10 21.65 23.64 -31.49
C SER A 10 21.22 22.83 -30.31
N ALA A 11 20.25 23.30 -29.47
CA ALA A 11 19.66 22.54 -28.36
C ALA A 11 18.54 21.57 -28.79
N PHE A 12 18.04 21.70 -30.04
CA PHE A 12 16.95 20.85 -30.55
C PHE A 12 17.44 19.62 -31.36
N LEU A 13 18.75 19.49 -31.55
CA LEU A 13 19.34 18.42 -32.38
C LEU A 13 20.05 17.30 -31.60
N LEU A 14 19.93 17.29 -30.25
CA LEU A 14 20.55 16.27 -29.40
C LEU A 14 19.58 15.42 -28.57
N VAL A 15 18.28 15.49 -28.86
CA VAL A 15 17.32 14.49 -28.35
C VAL A 15 16.79 13.69 -29.54
N MET A 16 17.64 12.91 -30.17
CA MET A 16 17.19 11.77 -30.93
C MET A 16 16.82 10.66 -29.93
N PRO A 17 15.58 10.14 -29.94
CA PRO A 17 15.31 8.91 -29.20
C PRO A 17 16.21 7.83 -29.78
N VAL A 18 17.12 7.29 -28.98
CA VAL A 18 17.77 6.02 -29.28
C VAL A 18 16.65 5.00 -29.36
N GLN A 19 16.17 4.74 -30.56
CA GLN A 19 15.41 3.55 -30.84
C GLN A 19 16.34 2.36 -30.57
N ALA A 20 16.31 1.87 -29.33
CA ALA A 20 16.81 0.54 -29.05
C ALA A 20 16.04 -0.41 -29.97
N ARG A 21 16.70 -0.86 -31.06
CA ARG A 21 16.25 -2.03 -31.79
C ARG A 21 16.27 -3.19 -30.81
N HIS A 22 15.15 -3.43 -30.12
CA HIS A 22 14.91 -4.70 -29.49
C HIS A 22 14.95 -5.77 -30.59
N HIS A 23 16.08 -6.44 -30.73
CA HIS A 23 16.04 -7.81 -31.21
C HIS A 23 15.15 -8.57 -30.27
N LYS A 24 13.86 -8.68 -30.60
CA LYS A 24 12.95 -9.69 -30.03
C LYS A 24 13.56 -11.05 -30.35
N LYS A 25 14.43 -11.58 -29.48
CA LYS A 25 14.56 -12.99 -29.34
C LYS A 25 13.14 -13.46 -28.93
N LYS A 26 12.42 -14.02 -29.91
CA LYS A 26 11.17 -14.70 -29.65
C LYS A 26 11.50 -15.80 -28.64
N GLU A 27 11.23 -15.58 -27.36
CA GLU A 27 11.05 -16.68 -26.45
C GLU A 27 9.99 -17.57 -27.10
N LYS A 28 10.33 -18.82 -27.31
CA LYS A 28 9.39 -19.85 -27.69
C LYS A 28 8.48 -20.16 -26.52
N VAL A 29 7.58 -19.24 -26.22
CA VAL A 29 6.37 -19.58 -25.50
C VAL A 29 5.62 -20.55 -26.41
N THR A 30 5.05 -21.60 -25.88
CA THR A 30 4.27 -22.61 -26.60
C THR A 30 3.00 -22.00 -27.18
N THR A 31 3.13 -21.01 -28.05
CA THR A 31 2.25 -20.91 -29.19
C THR A 31 2.40 -22.26 -29.86
N VAL A 32 1.32 -23.02 -29.98
CA VAL A 32 1.33 -24.27 -30.72
C VAL A 32 2.16 -24.02 -31.98
N ASN A 33 3.41 -24.47 -31.95
CA ASN A 33 4.30 -24.36 -33.10
C ASN A 33 3.54 -24.94 -34.27
N ASN A 34 3.52 -24.21 -35.37
CA ASN A 34 3.07 -24.65 -36.68
C ASN A 34 3.87 -25.88 -37.18
N ASN A 35 3.78 -26.99 -36.48
CA ASN A 35 4.11 -28.30 -37.00
C ASN A 35 2.95 -28.73 -37.89
N ASP A 36 3.21 -29.35 -39.03
CA ASP A 36 2.22 -29.75 -40.02
C ASP A 36 1.03 -30.53 -39.48
N SER A 37 1.22 -31.26 -38.36
CA SER A 37 0.12 -31.97 -37.67
C SER A 37 -0.90 -31.03 -37.01
N THR A 38 -0.43 -29.89 -36.48
CA THR A 38 -1.29 -28.87 -35.83
C THR A 38 -2.04 -28.04 -36.87
N LYS A 39 -1.42 -27.78 -38.05
CA LYS A 39 -2.10 -27.15 -39.19
C LYS A 39 -3.28 -27.97 -39.69
N LYS A 40 -3.12 -29.29 -39.85
CA LYS A 40 -4.18 -30.21 -40.26
C LYS A 40 -5.34 -30.30 -39.27
N THR A 41 -5.04 -30.10 -37.96
CA THR A 41 -6.07 -30.11 -36.90
C THR A 41 -6.85 -28.79 -36.90
N LEU A 42 -6.20 -27.65 -37.13
CA LEU A 42 -6.86 -26.34 -37.25
C LEU A 42 -7.79 -26.23 -38.45
N ASP A 43 -7.51 -26.98 -39.54
CA ASP A 43 -8.38 -27.03 -40.73
C ASP A 43 -9.78 -27.57 -40.47
N ARG A 44 -9.95 -28.32 -39.38
CA ARG A 44 -11.19 -28.95 -39.01
C ARG A 44 -11.99 -28.22 -37.93
N ILE A 45 -11.35 -27.19 -37.29
CA ILE A 45 -11.98 -26.42 -36.21
C ILE A 45 -12.64 -25.16 -36.78
N TYR A 46 -13.95 -25.12 -36.77
CA TYR A 46 -14.79 -23.97 -37.18
C TYR A 46 -14.42 -23.31 -38.53
N PRO A 47 -14.34 -24.10 -39.64
CA PRO A 47 -13.86 -23.58 -40.92
C PRO A 47 -14.74 -22.46 -41.52
N LYS A 48 -16.00 -22.37 -41.10
CA LYS A 48 -16.89 -21.28 -41.50
C LYS A 48 -16.57 -19.96 -40.85
N ILE A 49 -15.94 -19.97 -39.63
CA ILE A 49 -15.55 -18.78 -38.86
C ILE A 49 -14.11 -18.39 -39.18
N PHE A 50 -13.18 -19.34 -39.12
CA PHE A 50 -11.76 -19.08 -39.25
C PHE A 50 -11.27 -19.38 -40.68
N LYS A 51 -11.58 -18.45 -41.60
CA LYS A 51 -11.32 -18.64 -43.06
C LYS A 51 -9.83 -18.47 -43.45
N LYS A 52 -9.06 -17.61 -42.74
CA LYS A 52 -7.64 -17.37 -43.00
C LYS A 52 -6.83 -17.77 -41.77
N LYS A 53 -5.91 -18.71 -41.93
CA LYS A 53 -5.16 -19.32 -40.81
C LYS A 53 -4.04 -18.44 -40.27
N ASP A 54 -3.47 -17.57 -41.10
CA ASP A 54 -2.28 -16.80 -40.75
C ASP A 54 -2.49 -15.81 -39.59
N ASN A 55 -3.73 -15.46 -39.28
CA ASN A 55 -4.12 -14.54 -38.21
C ASN A 55 -4.85 -15.23 -37.04
N LEU A 56 -4.76 -16.56 -36.95
CA LEU A 56 -5.42 -17.31 -35.87
C LEU A 56 -4.40 -17.75 -34.82
N MET A 57 -4.61 -17.30 -33.58
CA MET A 57 -3.97 -17.85 -32.39
C MET A 57 -4.96 -18.68 -31.60
N LEU A 58 -4.56 -19.85 -31.16
CA LEU A 58 -5.38 -20.78 -30.36
C LEU A 58 -4.65 -21.18 -29.09
N ALA A 59 -5.33 -21.01 -27.96
CA ALA A 59 -4.94 -21.58 -26.67
C ALA A 59 -5.98 -22.59 -26.22
N LYS A 60 -5.64 -23.89 -26.36
CA LYS A 60 -6.56 -25.01 -26.07
C LYS A 60 -6.37 -25.52 -24.65
N HIS A 61 -7.47 -25.64 -23.93
CA HIS A 61 -7.53 -26.22 -22.60
C HIS A 61 -8.78 -27.13 -22.48
N SER A 62 -8.72 -28.14 -21.58
CA SER A 62 -9.81 -29.11 -21.37
C SER A 62 -11.11 -28.49 -20.89
N ASP A 63 -11.03 -27.37 -20.17
CA ASP A 63 -12.18 -26.73 -19.52
C ASP A 63 -12.76 -25.60 -20.36
N MET A 64 -11.94 -25.00 -21.24
CA MET A 64 -12.31 -23.91 -22.13
C MET A 64 -11.16 -23.64 -23.09
N SER A 65 -11.44 -23.28 -24.34
CA SER A 65 -10.39 -22.79 -25.28
C SER A 65 -10.63 -21.33 -25.64
N ILE A 66 -9.55 -20.60 -25.89
CA ILE A 66 -9.59 -19.20 -26.32
C ILE A 66 -8.90 -19.04 -27.68
N PHE A 67 -9.53 -18.30 -28.56
CA PHE A 67 -9.02 -18.00 -29.90
C PHE A 67 -8.91 -16.49 -30.08
N LEU A 68 -7.84 -16.04 -30.70
CA LEU A 68 -7.70 -14.68 -31.18
C LEU A 68 -7.61 -14.73 -32.72
N TYR A 69 -8.59 -14.14 -33.39
CA TYR A 69 -8.70 -14.13 -34.85
C TYR A 69 -9.12 -12.77 -35.38
N ASN A 70 -8.34 -12.17 -36.26
CA ASN A 70 -8.63 -10.85 -36.84
C ASN A 70 -8.98 -9.78 -35.76
N LYS A 71 -8.21 -9.71 -34.70
CA LYS A 71 -8.43 -8.81 -33.52
C LYS A 71 -9.69 -9.11 -32.71
N LYS A 72 -10.41 -10.22 -32.98
CA LYS A 72 -11.56 -10.66 -32.21
C LYS A 72 -11.21 -11.86 -31.35
N VAL A 73 -11.76 -11.88 -30.13
CA VAL A 73 -11.60 -12.99 -29.18
C VAL A 73 -12.83 -13.89 -29.25
N TYR A 74 -12.58 -15.19 -29.33
CA TYR A 74 -13.61 -16.21 -29.24
C TYR A 74 -13.31 -17.15 -28.08
N LEU A 75 -14.36 -17.56 -27.38
CA LEU A 75 -14.31 -18.57 -26.32
C LEU A 75 -15.07 -19.82 -26.75
N GLU A 76 -14.46 -20.99 -26.53
CA GLU A 76 -15.13 -22.28 -26.74
C GLU A 76 -15.39 -22.89 -25.34
N PHE A 77 -16.67 -23.11 -25.05
CA PHE A 77 -17.13 -23.71 -23.81
C PHE A 77 -17.63 -25.14 -24.04
N PRO A 78 -17.00 -26.15 -23.35
CA PRO A 78 -17.56 -27.51 -23.34
C PRO A 78 -18.93 -27.53 -22.66
N VAL A 79 -19.89 -28.21 -23.27
CA VAL A 79 -21.26 -28.32 -22.74
C VAL A 79 -21.29 -28.94 -21.34
N LYS A 80 -20.40 -29.90 -21.06
CA LYS A 80 -20.25 -30.54 -19.74
C LYS A 80 -19.94 -29.56 -18.63
N ASN A 81 -19.48 -28.34 -18.94
CA ASN A 81 -19.12 -27.29 -17.98
C ASN A 81 -20.19 -26.21 -17.85
N PHE A 82 -21.32 -26.30 -18.54
CA PHE A 82 -22.46 -25.40 -18.35
C PHE A 82 -22.98 -25.55 -16.90
N GLY A 83 -23.35 -24.44 -16.30
CA GLY A 83 -23.78 -24.39 -14.91
C GLY A 83 -22.64 -24.44 -13.87
N LYS A 84 -21.39 -24.67 -14.30
CA LYS A 84 -20.22 -24.60 -13.42
C LYS A 84 -19.65 -23.19 -13.34
N GLU A 85 -18.95 -22.91 -12.27
CA GLU A 85 -18.41 -21.59 -11.98
C GLU A 85 -17.04 -21.38 -12.62
N TYR A 86 -16.91 -20.29 -13.35
CA TYR A 86 -15.65 -19.77 -13.87
C TYR A 86 -15.19 -18.57 -13.05
N PHE A 87 -13.89 -18.40 -12.99
CA PHE A 87 -13.19 -17.30 -12.36
C PHE A 87 -12.51 -16.44 -13.42
N VAL A 88 -12.59 -15.13 -13.29
CA VAL A 88 -11.88 -14.17 -14.14
C VAL A 88 -11.16 -13.13 -13.28
N SER A 89 -9.89 -12.88 -13.61
CA SER A 89 -9.06 -11.86 -12.96
C SER A 89 -8.10 -11.26 -13.98
N SER A 90 -7.83 -9.97 -13.85
CA SER A 90 -6.90 -9.23 -14.72
C SER A 90 -5.80 -8.59 -13.89
N THR A 91 -4.56 -8.75 -14.35
CA THR A 91 -3.38 -8.21 -13.69
C THR A 91 -2.52 -7.46 -14.69
N ILE A 92 -1.93 -6.34 -14.27
CA ILE A 92 -0.97 -5.57 -15.08
C ILE A 92 0.37 -6.28 -15.04
N THR A 93 0.86 -6.71 -16.20
CA THR A 93 2.14 -7.43 -16.33
C THR A 93 3.29 -6.54 -16.76
N SER A 94 3.01 -5.41 -17.42
CA SER A 94 3.98 -4.35 -17.72
C SER A 94 3.29 -2.99 -17.81
N SER A 95 4.04 -1.91 -17.60
CA SER A 95 3.52 -0.54 -17.66
C SER A 95 4.65 0.45 -17.93
N ASN A 96 4.33 1.57 -18.60
CA ASN A 96 5.18 2.75 -18.63
C ASN A 96 5.23 3.46 -17.26
N LEU A 97 4.30 3.11 -16.34
CA LEU A 97 4.30 3.55 -14.95
C LEU A 97 4.62 2.34 -14.06
N PRO A 98 5.87 2.24 -13.58
CA PRO A 98 6.36 1.03 -12.90
C PRO A 98 5.54 0.58 -11.70
N ILE A 99 4.95 1.54 -10.97
CA ILE A 99 4.12 1.26 -9.78
C ILE A 99 2.87 0.43 -10.07
N LEU A 100 2.39 0.43 -11.31
CA LEU A 100 1.19 -0.33 -11.70
C LEU A 100 1.50 -1.82 -11.95
N VAL A 101 2.76 -2.20 -12.11
CA VAL A 101 3.10 -3.60 -12.43
C VAL A 101 2.80 -4.51 -11.24
N GLY A 102 2.04 -5.56 -11.48
CA GLY A 102 1.53 -6.45 -10.45
C GLY A 102 0.21 -6.01 -9.81
N ALA A 103 -0.28 -4.80 -10.12
CA ALA A 103 -1.59 -4.37 -9.64
C ALA A 103 -2.71 -5.18 -10.32
N GLN A 104 -3.73 -5.53 -9.55
CA GLN A 104 -4.97 -6.07 -10.11
C GLN A 104 -5.69 -4.97 -10.88
N ALA A 105 -6.03 -5.25 -12.13
CA ALA A 105 -6.72 -4.35 -13.02
C ALA A 105 -8.26 -4.46 -12.92
N ASN A 106 -8.76 -5.36 -12.09
CA ASN A 106 -10.17 -5.50 -11.73
C ASN A 106 -10.34 -6.23 -10.41
N SER A 107 -11.53 -6.16 -9.82
CA SER A 107 -11.93 -7.09 -8.77
C SER A 107 -12.15 -8.47 -9.37
N ALA A 108 -11.49 -9.49 -8.83
CA ALA A 108 -11.70 -10.88 -9.24
C ALA A 108 -13.19 -11.27 -9.18
N GLN A 109 -13.70 -11.89 -10.21
CA GLN A 109 -15.12 -12.19 -10.36
C GLN A 109 -15.33 -13.65 -10.69
N THR A 110 -16.51 -14.13 -10.31
CA THR A 110 -16.99 -15.47 -10.70
C THR A 110 -18.27 -15.38 -11.50
N PHE A 111 -18.42 -16.27 -12.45
CA PHE A 111 -19.59 -16.34 -13.31
C PHE A 111 -19.93 -17.77 -13.74
N VAL A 112 -21.17 -17.99 -14.09
CA VAL A 112 -21.68 -19.24 -14.63
C VAL A 112 -22.06 -19.02 -16.08
N VAL A 113 -21.78 -20.00 -16.94
CA VAL A 113 -22.21 -20.02 -18.34
C VAL A 113 -23.40 -20.95 -18.48
N GLU A 114 -24.53 -20.42 -18.98
CA GLU A 114 -25.75 -21.16 -19.20
C GLU A 114 -26.19 -20.99 -20.68
N ARG A 115 -26.83 -21.98 -21.21
CA ARG A 115 -27.42 -21.89 -22.58
C ARG A 115 -28.89 -21.45 -22.50
N ALA A 116 -29.25 -20.46 -23.31
CA ALA A 116 -30.60 -20.01 -23.53
C ALA A 116 -30.86 -20.01 -25.06
N ASP A 117 -31.40 -21.12 -25.56
CA ASP A 117 -31.66 -21.36 -26.99
C ASP A 117 -30.37 -21.20 -27.85
N THR A 118 -30.26 -20.11 -28.61
CA THR A 118 -29.14 -19.81 -29.52
C THR A 118 -28.10 -18.90 -28.87
N LEU A 119 -28.28 -18.56 -27.59
CA LEU A 119 -27.41 -17.68 -26.84
C LEU A 119 -26.70 -18.44 -25.70
N LEU A 120 -25.50 -18.03 -25.37
CA LEU A 120 -24.93 -18.23 -24.04
C LEU A 120 -25.20 -17.01 -23.18
N THR A 121 -25.61 -17.25 -21.95
CA THR A 121 -25.75 -16.22 -20.93
C THR A 121 -24.60 -16.34 -19.92
N PHE A 122 -23.99 -15.21 -19.59
CA PHE A 122 -22.98 -15.10 -18.55
C PHE A 122 -23.65 -14.46 -17.33
N ARG A 123 -23.76 -15.24 -16.29
CA ARG A 123 -24.45 -14.86 -15.06
C ARG A 123 -23.44 -14.74 -13.95
N ARG A 124 -23.45 -13.64 -13.18
CA ARG A 124 -22.66 -13.55 -11.95
C ARG A 124 -23.08 -14.68 -11.00
N THR A 125 -22.09 -15.25 -10.31
CA THR A 125 -22.40 -16.22 -9.28
C THR A 125 -23.13 -15.54 -8.12
N LYS A 126 -23.86 -16.35 -7.36
CA LYS A 126 -24.46 -15.91 -6.11
C LYS A 126 -23.36 -15.47 -5.15
N PRO A 127 -23.60 -14.47 -4.28
CA PRO A 127 -22.73 -14.26 -3.12
C PRO A 127 -22.60 -15.54 -2.31
N ASN A 128 -21.42 -15.82 -1.78
CA ASN A 128 -21.22 -16.93 -0.88
C ASN A 128 -22.20 -16.82 0.30
N TYR A 129 -22.84 -17.91 0.66
CA TYR A 129 -23.69 -17.95 1.82
C TYR A 129 -23.58 -19.26 2.62
N HIS A 130 -23.77 -19.16 3.93
CA HIS A 130 -23.93 -20.27 4.82
C HIS A 130 -25.39 -20.41 5.26
N VAL A 131 -25.90 -21.62 5.18
CA VAL A 131 -27.24 -21.98 5.66
C VAL A 131 -27.16 -23.20 6.53
N ASN A 132 -28.14 -23.44 7.39
CA ASN A 132 -28.28 -24.72 8.03
C ASN A 132 -28.63 -25.77 6.96
N PRO A 133 -27.82 -26.82 6.76
CA PRO A 133 -28.09 -27.84 5.73
C PRO A 133 -29.45 -28.52 5.88
N ASN A 134 -30.04 -28.53 7.07
CA ASN A 134 -31.36 -29.10 7.34
C ASN A 134 -32.51 -28.12 7.07
N ASP A 135 -32.24 -26.86 6.76
CA ASP A 135 -33.26 -25.86 6.46
C ASP A 135 -33.54 -25.79 4.96
N SER A 136 -34.28 -26.76 4.48
CA SER A 136 -34.66 -26.85 3.06
C SER A 136 -35.45 -25.65 2.56
N ALA A 137 -36.24 -25.00 3.43
CA ALA A 137 -37.05 -23.83 3.08
C ALA A 137 -36.17 -22.63 2.78
N VAL A 138 -35.18 -22.35 3.63
CA VAL A 138 -34.20 -21.26 3.43
C VAL A 138 -33.34 -21.52 2.20
N ILE A 139 -32.85 -22.76 2.01
CA ILE A 139 -32.08 -23.15 0.83
C ILE A 139 -32.89 -22.87 -0.43
N LYS A 140 -34.13 -23.32 -0.47
CA LYS A 140 -35.04 -23.11 -1.62
C LYS A 140 -35.34 -21.61 -1.85
N ALA A 141 -35.58 -20.86 -0.79
CA ALA A 141 -35.81 -19.41 -0.90
C ALA A 141 -34.56 -18.69 -1.45
N LEU A 142 -33.37 -19.03 -0.99
CA LEU A 142 -32.10 -18.49 -1.51
C LEU A 142 -31.83 -18.90 -2.94
N ASP A 143 -32.25 -20.12 -3.34
CA ASP A 143 -32.13 -20.55 -4.73
C ASP A 143 -33.07 -19.80 -5.66
N LEU A 144 -34.26 -19.45 -5.19
CA LEU A 144 -35.23 -18.66 -5.96
C LEU A 144 -34.86 -17.18 -6.01
N ALA A 145 -34.46 -16.60 -4.87
CA ALA A 145 -34.13 -15.18 -4.73
C ALA A 145 -32.71 -14.83 -5.23
N GLY A 146 -31.82 -15.79 -5.28
CA GLY A 146 -30.38 -15.58 -5.42
C GLY A 146 -29.81 -15.85 -6.81
N LYS A 147 -30.60 -15.91 -7.88
CA LYS A 147 -30.05 -15.97 -9.24
C LYS A 147 -29.30 -14.68 -9.52
N GLY A 148 -27.97 -14.77 -9.66
CA GLY A 148 -27.14 -13.63 -10.00
C GLY A 148 -27.58 -12.97 -11.32
N ALA A 149 -27.28 -11.71 -11.50
CA ALA A 149 -27.65 -10.98 -12.71
C ALA A 149 -26.93 -11.55 -13.94
N ILE A 150 -27.63 -11.65 -15.05
CA ILE A 150 -26.98 -11.84 -16.35
C ILE A 150 -26.32 -10.50 -16.71
N PHE A 151 -25.01 -10.51 -16.87
CA PHE A 151 -24.25 -9.31 -17.18
C PHE A 151 -23.78 -9.26 -18.63
N LYS A 152 -23.80 -10.41 -19.33
CA LYS A 152 -23.47 -10.52 -20.74
C LYS A 152 -24.26 -11.67 -21.39
N THR A 153 -24.57 -11.50 -22.65
CA THR A 153 -25.05 -12.57 -23.55
C THR A 153 -24.17 -12.61 -24.79
N ALA A 154 -23.99 -13.79 -25.37
CA ALA A 154 -23.26 -13.96 -26.62
C ALA A 154 -23.97 -15.00 -27.51
N SER A 155 -24.13 -14.67 -28.78
CA SER A 155 -24.73 -15.59 -29.74
C SER A 155 -23.79 -16.77 -30.03
N ILE A 156 -24.31 -17.97 -30.04
CA ILE A 156 -23.57 -19.16 -30.44
C ILE A 156 -23.23 -19.04 -31.92
N GLN A 157 -21.92 -18.90 -32.21
CA GLN A 157 -21.43 -18.75 -33.60
C GLN A 157 -21.28 -20.10 -34.30
N ALA A 158 -20.93 -21.12 -33.57
CA ALA A 158 -20.80 -22.47 -34.09
C ALA A 158 -20.77 -23.53 -32.99
N TRP A 159 -21.08 -24.74 -33.33
CA TRP A 159 -20.81 -25.95 -32.56
C TRP A 159 -19.55 -26.64 -33.08
N ASN A 160 -18.78 -27.26 -32.20
CA ASN A 160 -17.73 -28.14 -32.64
C ASN A 160 -18.27 -29.37 -33.37
N ARG A 161 -17.40 -30.11 -34.03
CA ARG A 161 -17.80 -31.26 -34.89
C ARG A 161 -18.68 -32.30 -34.15
N ASP A 162 -18.37 -32.54 -32.88
CA ASP A 162 -18.99 -33.58 -32.07
C ASP A 162 -20.15 -33.03 -31.21
N SER A 163 -20.54 -31.76 -31.40
CA SER A 163 -21.59 -31.05 -30.65
C SER A 163 -21.37 -31.05 -29.12
N THR A 164 -20.11 -31.19 -28.68
CA THR A 164 -19.73 -31.24 -27.26
C THR A 164 -19.26 -29.87 -26.70
N ALA A 165 -19.06 -28.87 -27.57
CA ALA A 165 -18.68 -27.53 -27.23
C ALA A 165 -19.27 -26.50 -28.17
N VAL A 166 -19.45 -25.29 -27.71
CA VAL A 166 -19.95 -24.14 -28.45
C VAL A 166 -18.93 -23.00 -28.48
N LEU A 167 -18.86 -22.31 -29.62
CA LEU A 167 -18.04 -21.14 -29.86
C LEU A 167 -18.88 -19.87 -29.78
N VAL A 168 -18.41 -18.88 -29.03
CA VAL A 168 -19.02 -17.54 -28.96
C VAL A 168 -17.96 -16.47 -29.18
N GLU A 169 -18.34 -15.30 -29.71
CA GLU A 169 -17.48 -14.13 -29.74
C GLU A 169 -17.56 -13.42 -28.39
N ALA A 170 -16.39 -13.15 -27.78
CA ALA A 170 -16.26 -12.58 -26.46
C ALA A 170 -15.41 -11.30 -26.44
N THR A 171 -15.19 -10.67 -27.59
CA THR A 171 -14.30 -9.49 -27.72
C THR A 171 -14.72 -8.37 -26.78
N ASP A 172 -15.98 -7.96 -26.77
CA ASP A 172 -16.49 -6.89 -25.91
C ASP A 172 -16.42 -7.28 -24.41
N PHE A 173 -16.65 -8.57 -24.11
CA PHE A 173 -16.60 -9.06 -22.73
C PHE A 173 -15.21 -8.95 -22.14
N LEU A 174 -14.18 -9.32 -22.93
CA LEU A 174 -12.80 -9.36 -22.48
C LEU A 174 -12.01 -8.08 -22.79
N SER A 175 -12.61 -7.11 -23.45
CA SER A 175 -11.97 -5.83 -23.75
C SER A 175 -11.69 -5.02 -22.49
N ALA A 176 -10.56 -4.32 -22.49
CA ALA A 176 -10.24 -3.33 -21.47
C ALA A 176 -11.22 -2.14 -21.38
N SER A 177 -12.10 -1.97 -22.37
CA SER A 177 -13.21 -1.01 -22.29
C SER A 177 -14.32 -1.48 -21.33
N ASN A 178 -14.36 -2.77 -21.00
CA ASN A 178 -15.26 -3.33 -20.00
C ASN A 178 -14.64 -3.14 -18.60
N LYS A 179 -15.29 -2.37 -17.74
CA LYS A 179 -14.85 -2.11 -16.36
C LYS A 179 -14.80 -3.37 -15.49
N ASP A 180 -15.55 -4.40 -15.83
CA ASP A 180 -15.47 -5.69 -15.15
C ASP A 180 -14.13 -6.43 -15.43
N ILE A 181 -13.40 -6.03 -16.46
CA ILE A 181 -12.11 -6.59 -16.87
C ILE A 181 -10.96 -5.65 -16.58
N PHE A 182 -11.17 -4.34 -16.73
CA PHE A 182 -10.15 -3.34 -16.52
C PHE A 182 -10.69 -2.09 -15.85
N ASP A 183 -10.35 -1.91 -14.58
CA ASP A 183 -10.65 -0.69 -13.82
C ASP A 183 -9.52 -0.43 -12.82
N LEU A 184 -8.84 0.69 -12.96
CA LEU A 184 -7.74 1.11 -12.08
C LEU A 184 -8.18 1.99 -10.91
N LYS A 185 -9.49 2.24 -10.76
CA LYS A 185 -10.00 3.08 -9.68
C LYS A 185 -9.63 2.51 -8.31
N GLY A 186 -9.01 3.33 -7.48
CA GLY A 186 -8.55 2.95 -6.14
C GLY A 186 -7.16 2.34 -6.09
N VAL A 187 -6.51 2.11 -7.24
CA VAL A 187 -5.10 1.69 -7.26
C VAL A 187 -4.22 2.86 -6.81
N SER A 188 -3.26 2.60 -5.94
CA SER A 188 -2.28 3.60 -5.49
C SER A 188 -1.38 4.01 -6.66
N TYR A 189 -1.19 5.32 -6.84
CA TYR A 189 -0.31 5.87 -7.87
C TYR A 189 1.03 6.29 -7.28
N ASP A 190 0.99 6.93 -6.10
CA ASP A 190 2.15 7.40 -5.33
C ASP A 190 1.75 7.58 -3.86
N LEU A 191 2.71 7.98 -3.00
CA LEU A 191 2.44 8.30 -1.59
C LEU A 191 1.37 9.41 -1.47
N GLY A 192 0.16 9.03 -1.05
CA GLY A 192 -0.96 9.95 -0.89
C GLY A 192 -1.78 10.25 -2.15
N THR A 193 -1.42 9.66 -3.31
CA THR A 193 -2.17 9.82 -4.56
C THR A 193 -2.78 8.49 -4.98
N SER A 194 -4.06 8.50 -5.33
CA SER A 194 -4.76 7.33 -5.86
C SER A 194 -5.33 7.60 -7.26
N ILE A 195 -5.47 6.54 -8.04
CA ILE A 195 -6.15 6.62 -9.33
C ILE A 195 -7.66 6.69 -9.07
N THR A 196 -8.29 7.77 -9.52
CA THR A 196 -9.75 7.96 -9.44
C THR A 196 -10.49 7.43 -10.66
N GLY A 197 -9.77 7.19 -11.76
CA GLY A 197 -10.29 6.57 -12.97
C GLY A 197 -9.26 6.44 -14.07
N CYS A 198 -9.59 5.64 -15.07
CA CYS A 198 -8.81 5.47 -16.30
C CYS A 198 -9.73 5.56 -17.52
N SER A 199 -9.40 6.45 -18.47
CA SER A 199 -10.07 6.56 -19.75
C SER A 199 -9.31 5.77 -20.80
N VAL A 200 -9.80 4.57 -21.14
CA VAL A 200 -9.18 3.69 -22.15
C VAL A 200 -9.41 4.26 -23.55
N LYS A 201 -8.35 4.33 -24.34
CA LYS A 201 -8.39 4.70 -25.77
C LYS A 201 -8.50 3.41 -26.60
N SER A 202 -9.71 2.98 -26.90
CA SER A 202 -9.97 1.71 -27.59
C SER A 202 -9.31 1.62 -28.98
N SER A 203 -9.15 2.75 -29.69
CA SER A 203 -8.46 2.79 -30.99
C SER A 203 -6.97 2.54 -30.91
N LEU A 204 -6.37 2.70 -29.73
CA LEU A 204 -4.94 2.50 -29.45
C LEU A 204 -4.69 1.26 -28.60
N SER A 205 -5.75 0.53 -28.23
CA SER A 205 -5.67 -0.67 -27.40
C SER A 205 -6.03 -1.90 -28.24
N PHE A 206 -5.31 -3.01 -28.02
CA PHE A 206 -5.49 -4.20 -28.87
C PHE A 206 -5.15 -5.49 -28.11
N MET A 207 -5.78 -6.56 -28.58
CA MET A 207 -5.51 -7.93 -28.14
C MET A 207 -4.20 -8.40 -28.77
N GLU A 208 -3.25 -8.87 -27.92
CA GLU A 208 -1.91 -9.25 -28.41
C GLU A 208 -1.77 -10.75 -28.63
N ALA A 209 -2.17 -11.54 -27.64
CA ALA A 209 -1.95 -12.98 -27.65
C ALA A 209 -2.90 -13.72 -26.72
N VAL A 210 -3.01 -15.02 -26.92
CA VAL A 210 -3.74 -15.96 -26.05
C VAL A 210 -2.83 -17.10 -25.63
N PHE A 211 -2.99 -17.57 -24.39
CA PHE A 211 -2.18 -18.62 -23.79
C PHE A 211 -3.06 -19.64 -23.07
N ALA A 212 -2.64 -20.90 -23.08
CA ALA A 212 -3.19 -21.94 -22.22
C ALA A 212 -2.12 -22.43 -21.25
N TYR A 213 -2.47 -22.48 -19.98
CA TYR A 213 -1.64 -23.01 -18.90
C TYR A 213 -2.31 -24.22 -18.28
N LYS A 214 -1.66 -24.85 -17.30
CA LYS A 214 -2.16 -26.10 -16.69
C LYS A 214 -3.59 -26.00 -16.14
N ARG A 215 -3.99 -24.82 -15.62
CA ARG A 215 -5.29 -24.62 -14.93
C ARG A 215 -6.13 -23.48 -15.48
N CYS A 216 -5.65 -22.77 -16.49
CA CYS A 216 -6.37 -21.60 -17.02
C CYS A 216 -6.00 -21.29 -18.46
N VAL A 217 -6.82 -20.44 -19.07
CA VAL A 217 -6.47 -19.72 -20.29
C VAL A 217 -6.28 -18.25 -19.99
N CYS A 218 -5.42 -17.57 -20.75
CA CYS A 218 -5.13 -16.16 -20.58
C CYS A 218 -5.23 -15.41 -21.90
N LEU A 219 -5.74 -14.18 -21.82
CA LEU A 219 -5.66 -13.16 -22.86
C LEU A 219 -4.65 -12.10 -22.45
N GLN A 220 -3.73 -11.75 -23.34
CA GLN A 220 -2.84 -10.61 -23.20
C GLN A 220 -3.36 -9.46 -24.03
N GLN A 221 -3.43 -8.27 -23.43
CA GLN A 221 -3.89 -7.05 -24.09
C GLN A 221 -2.90 -5.92 -23.86
N GLU A 222 -2.64 -5.10 -24.86
CA GLU A 222 -2.04 -3.77 -24.66
C GLU A 222 -3.17 -2.75 -24.51
N VAL A 223 -3.13 -2.00 -23.44
CA VAL A 223 -4.13 -0.99 -23.08
C VAL A 223 -3.47 0.38 -22.99
N ASN A 224 -3.98 1.31 -23.76
CA ASN A 224 -3.55 2.71 -23.76
C ASN A 224 -4.68 3.61 -23.25
N GLY A 225 -4.34 4.60 -22.44
CA GLY A 225 -5.35 5.46 -21.83
C GLY A 225 -4.77 6.70 -21.16
N THR A 226 -5.62 7.37 -20.41
CA THR A 226 -5.26 8.49 -19.53
C THR A 226 -5.81 8.26 -18.15
N LEU A 227 -4.99 8.51 -17.12
CA LEU A 227 -5.37 8.39 -15.73
C LEU A 227 -5.98 9.71 -15.22
N SER A 228 -6.96 9.58 -14.34
CA SER A 228 -7.40 10.66 -13.46
C SER A 228 -6.86 10.36 -12.07
N LEU A 229 -6.20 11.33 -11.45
CA LEU A 229 -5.57 11.21 -10.15
C LEU A 229 -6.32 12.04 -9.11
N GLY A 230 -6.35 11.58 -7.86
CA GLY A 230 -6.87 12.30 -6.71
C GLY A 230 -5.91 12.16 -5.53
N GLY A 231 -5.70 13.25 -4.77
CA GLY A 231 -4.80 13.30 -3.61
C GLY A 231 -4.21 14.69 -3.39
N THR A 232 -3.50 14.87 -2.30
CA THR A 232 -3.02 16.17 -1.80
C THR A 232 -1.73 16.69 -2.47
N MET A 233 -1.06 15.90 -3.31
CA MET A 233 0.26 16.22 -3.89
C MET A 233 0.21 16.53 -5.39
N ILE A 234 -0.88 17.11 -5.89
CA ILE A 234 -1.03 17.43 -7.32
C ILE A 234 -0.55 18.88 -7.57
N GLY A 235 0.76 19.12 -7.42
CA GLY A 235 1.31 20.47 -7.67
C GLY A 235 1.81 20.70 -9.11
N GLU A 236 2.36 19.70 -9.79
CA GLU A 236 3.08 19.90 -11.06
C GLU A 236 2.86 18.81 -12.12
N LEU A 237 2.20 17.71 -11.80
CA LEU A 237 1.91 16.67 -12.80
C LEU A 237 0.61 17.01 -13.52
N SER A 238 0.62 16.88 -14.84
CA SER A 238 -0.61 16.88 -15.64
C SER A 238 -1.66 16.03 -14.94
N ASN A 239 -2.80 16.61 -14.59
CA ASN A 239 -3.92 15.89 -13.92
C ASN A 239 -4.41 14.64 -14.67
N LYS A 240 -3.83 14.34 -15.82
CA LYS A 240 -4.20 13.21 -16.69
C LYS A 240 -2.98 12.60 -17.39
N PRO A 241 -2.09 11.91 -16.68
CA PRO A 241 -0.94 11.25 -17.30
C PRO A 241 -1.40 10.15 -18.25
N SER A 242 -0.68 10.03 -19.38
CA SER A 242 -0.89 8.93 -20.32
C SER A 242 -0.37 7.63 -19.72
N VAL A 243 -1.14 6.57 -19.85
CA VAL A 243 -0.78 5.24 -19.37
C VAL A 243 -0.80 4.25 -20.53
N GLN A 244 0.23 3.42 -20.59
CA GLN A 244 0.30 2.22 -21.40
C GLN A 244 0.56 1.03 -20.47
N VAL A 245 -0.30 0.02 -20.52
CA VAL A 245 -0.15 -1.19 -19.71
C VAL A 245 -0.37 -2.43 -20.57
N SER A 246 0.36 -3.50 -20.26
CA SER A 246 -0.01 -4.83 -20.72
C SER A 246 -0.81 -5.52 -19.64
N VAL A 247 -1.99 -5.98 -19.97
CA VAL A 247 -2.94 -6.63 -19.07
C VAL A 247 -3.05 -8.11 -19.43
N GLN A 248 -2.85 -8.97 -18.46
CA GLN A 248 -3.12 -10.40 -18.59
C GLN A 248 -4.44 -10.71 -17.88
N THR A 249 -5.45 -11.13 -18.65
CA THR A 249 -6.74 -11.59 -18.13
C THR A 249 -6.75 -13.11 -18.10
N LEU A 250 -6.84 -13.67 -16.91
CA LEU A 250 -6.94 -15.11 -16.69
C LEU A 250 -8.42 -15.51 -16.61
N ILE A 251 -8.76 -16.67 -17.19
CA ILE A 251 -10.07 -17.32 -17.04
C ILE A 251 -9.82 -18.79 -16.68
N SER A 252 -10.45 -19.28 -15.62
CA SER A 252 -10.32 -20.65 -15.13
C SER A 252 -11.65 -21.21 -14.70
N LEU A 253 -11.84 -22.51 -14.89
CA LEU A 253 -12.93 -23.25 -14.25
C LEU A 253 -12.55 -23.49 -12.79
N LEU A 254 -13.43 -23.12 -11.86
CA LEU A 254 -13.20 -23.34 -10.44
C LEU A 254 -13.50 -24.80 -10.03
N PRO A 255 -12.84 -25.33 -8.98
CA PRO A 255 -13.13 -26.66 -8.47
C PRO A 255 -14.60 -26.85 -8.10
N SER A 256 -15.13 -28.04 -8.31
CA SER A 256 -16.47 -28.42 -7.84
C SER A 256 -16.52 -28.48 -6.30
N ALA A 257 -17.71 -28.43 -5.73
CA ALA A 257 -17.92 -28.34 -4.28
C ALA A 257 -17.14 -29.40 -3.46
N ASN A 258 -17.04 -30.62 -3.97
CA ASN A 258 -16.29 -31.72 -3.32
C ASN A 258 -14.76 -31.65 -3.49
N GLN A 259 -14.25 -30.72 -4.28
CA GLN A 259 -12.83 -30.50 -4.56
C GLN A 259 -12.34 -29.16 -4.03
N GLN A 260 -13.22 -28.38 -3.42
CA GLN A 260 -12.87 -27.06 -2.86
C GLN A 260 -12.03 -27.22 -1.59
N MET A 261 -11.15 -26.26 -1.40
CA MET A 261 -10.48 -26.08 -0.11
C MET A 261 -11.51 -25.85 0.99
N MET A 262 -11.35 -26.54 2.14
CA MET A 262 -12.16 -26.25 3.33
C MET A 262 -11.88 -24.81 3.81
N PRO A 263 -12.88 -23.91 3.81
CA PRO A 263 -12.68 -22.54 4.26
C PRO A 263 -12.27 -22.46 5.73
N ARG A 264 -11.49 -21.46 6.10
CA ARG A 264 -11.09 -21.14 7.47
C ARG A 264 -11.79 -19.87 7.91
N ALA A 265 -12.48 -19.88 9.05
CA ALA A 265 -13.06 -18.65 9.59
C ALA A 265 -11.98 -17.58 9.81
N ALA A 266 -12.22 -16.36 9.37
CA ALA A 266 -11.36 -15.23 9.66
C ALA A 266 -11.74 -14.63 11.03
N ASN A 267 -10.73 -14.16 11.77
CA ASN A 267 -10.91 -13.43 13.02
C ASN A 267 -10.31 -12.02 12.88
N ALA A 268 -10.99 -11.02 13.46
CA ALA A 268 -10.53 -9.62 13.39
C ALA A 268 -9.16 -9.42 14.04
N SER A 269 -8.84 -10.22 15.06
CA SER A 269 -7.57 -10.18 15.80
C SER A 269 -6.45 -10.95 15.11
N VAL A 270 -6.72 -11.60 13.96
CA VAL A 270 -5.72 -12.32 13.17
C VAL A 270 -5.46 -11.61 11.86
N GLY A 271 -4.22 -11.23 11.62
CA GLY A 271 -3.77 -10.49 10.45
C GLY A 271 -3.81 -11.31 9.16
N THR A 272 -5.00 -11.59 8.65
CA THR A 272 -5.21 -12.28 7.39
C THR A 272 -6.01 -11.42 6.41
N LYS A 273 -5.81 -11.62 5.10
CA LYS A 273 -6.79 -11.21 4.10
C LYS A 273 -8.04 -12.08 4.23
N TYR A 274 -9.17 -11.61 3.75
CA TYR A 274 -10.42 -12.37 3.86
C TYR A 274 -11.31 -12.18 2.62
N VAL A 275 -12.18 -13.19 2.41
CA VAL A 275 -13.31 -13.15 1.49
C VAL A 275 -14.61 -13.16 2.30
N LYS A 276 -15.64 -12.49 1.79
CA LYS A 276 -16.89 -12.28 2.51
C LYS A 276 -17.95 -13.31 2.10
N TYR A 277 -18.77 -13.74 3.07
CA TYR A 277 -19.99 -14.51 2.83
C TYR A 277 -21.16 -14.00 3.66
N LYS A 278 -22.39 -14.38 3.28
CA LYS A 278 -23.59 -14.12 4.09
C LYS A 278 -23.92 -15.35 4.94
N ASP A 279 -24.13 -15.14 6.23
CA ASP A 279 -24.50 -16.19 7.17
C ASP A 279 -26.01 -16.13 7.45
N TYR A 280 -26.74 -17.11 6.90
CA TYR A 280 -28.18 -17.28 7.05
C TYR A 280 -28.54 -18.41 8.03
N ARG A 281 -27.59 -18.93 8.82
CA ARG A 281 -27.87 -19.96 9.81
C ARG A 281 -28.81 -19.49 10.92
N ASN A 282 -28.88 -18.17 11.14
CA ASN A 282 -29.85 -17.54 12.00
C ASN A 282 -30.61 -16.46 11.18
N LEU A 283 -31.86 -16.76 10.82
CA LEU A 283 -32.68 -15.88 9.96
C LEU A 283 -33.03 -14.54 10.61
N GLU A 284 -33.16 -14.49 11.94
CA GLU A 284 -33.44 -13.27 12.66
C GLU A 284 -32.27 -12.30 12.69
N ASN A 285 -31.06 -12.81 12.44
CA ASN A 285 -29.81 -12.07 12.51
C ASN A 285 -28.84 -12.51 11.38
N THR A 286 -29.21 -12.24 10.13
CA THR A 286 -28.29 -12.42 9.00
C THR A 286 -27.03 -11.58 9.19
N LYS A 287 -25.88 -12.22 9.19
CA LYS A 287 -24.58 -11.58 9.44
C LYS A 287 -23.66 -11.70 8.24
N ASP A 288 -22.73 -10.76 8.14
CA ASP A 288 -21.57 -10.94 7.29
C ASP A 288 -20.56 -11.85 8.01
N GLY A 289 -20.18 -12.93 7.33
CA GLY A 289 -19.09 -13.79 7.76
C GLY A 289 -17.88 -13.61 6.85
N TYR A 290 -16.72 -14.07 7.30
CA TYR A 290 -15.46 -13.90 6.59
C TYR A 290 -14.64 -15.18 6.66
N TYR A 291 -14.09 -15.60 5.50
CA TYR A 291 -13.10 -16.66 5.43
C TYR A 291 -11.71 -16.07 5.25
N ALA A 292 -10.74 -16.58 5.98
CA ALA A 292 -9.34 -16.22 5.84
C ALA A 292 -8.78 -16.68 4.48
N VAL A 293 -8.04 -15.84 3.84
CA VAL A 293 -7.29 -16.17 2.64
C VAL A 293 -6.08 -17.02 3.04
N ARG A 294 -5.91 -18.18 2.41
CA ARG A 294 -4.80 -19.10 2.66
C ARG A 294 -4.56 -20.03 1.48
N ARG A 295 -3.50 -20.78 1.51
CA ARG A 295 -3.25 -21.84 0.53
C ARG A 295 -4.02 -23.11 0.90
N ASN A 296 -4.38 -23.87 -0.12
CA ASN A 296 -4.86 -25.23 0.06
C ASN A 296 -3.65 -26.12 0.35
N TYR A 297 -3.43 -26.38 1.63
CA TYR A 297 -2.29 -27.12 2.13
C TYR A 297 -2.75 -28.18 3.13
N HIS A 298 -2.27 -29.42 2.96
CA HIS A 298 -2.42 -30.53 3.90
C HIS A 298 -1.03 -30.95 4.37
N VAL A 299 -0.93 -31.45 5.58
CA VAL A 299 0.35 -31.90 6.13
C VAL A 299 0.96 -32.98 5.21
N GLY A 300 2.19 -32.75 4.75
CA GLY A 300 2.88 -33.59 3.77
C GLY A 300 2.82 -33.05 2.33
N ASP A 301 1.98 -32.06 2.03
CA ASP A 301 2.01 -31.37 0.73
C ASP A 301 3.24 -30.46 0.62
N THR A 302 3.52 -30.03 -0.60
CA THR A 302 4.58 -29.04 -0.89
C THR A 302 4.01 -27.78 -1.53
N ILE A 303 4.54 -26.64 -1.11
CA ILE A 303 4.28 -25.33 -1.70
C ILE A 303 5.54 -24.92 -2.49
N THR A 304 5.59 -25.29 -3.77
CA THR A 304 6.77 -25.03 -4.59
C THR A 304 6.73 -23.62 -5.17
N PHE A 305 7.78 -22.82 -4.91
CA PHE A 305 8.08 -21.58 -5.61
C PHE A 305 9.18 -21.82 -6.63
N TYR A 306 9.02 -21.26 -7.81
CA TYR A 306 10.01 -21.30 -8.87
C TYR A 306 10.72 -19.97 -8.97
N VAL A 307 12.05 -19.97 -8.90
CA VAL A 307 12.87 -18.75 -8.89
C VAL A 307 13.53 -18.54 -10.25
N ASP A 308 13.54 -17.29 -10.68
CA ASP A 308 14.14 -16.85 -11.96
C ASP A 308 15.65 -17.05 -11.96
N THR A 309 16.17 -17.69 -12.99
CA THR A 309 17.61 -17.91 -13.21
C THR A 309 18.37 -16.63 -13.60
N LEU A 310 17.67 -15.53 -13.86
CA LEU A 310 18.27 -14.20 -14.08
C LEU A 310 18.75 -13.55 -12.77
N LEU A 311 18.29 -14.03 -11.61
CA LEU A 311 18.76 -13.57 -10.31
C LEU A 311 20.16 -14.12 -10.01
N SER A 312 20.99 -13.34 -9.33
CA SER A 312 22.32 -13.79 -8.91
C SER A 312 22.21 -14.93 -7.89
N LYS A 313 23.27 -15.73 -7.78
CA LYS A 313 23.32 -16.81 -6.77
C LYS A 313 23.19 -16.29 -5.34
N THR A 314 23.77 -15.11 -5.06
CA THR A 314 23.70 -14.43 -3.76
C THR A 314 22.27 -14.00 -3.43
N TRP A 315 21.54 -13.47 -4.40
CA TRP A 315 20.14 -13.11 -4.24
C TRP A 315 19.25 -14.34 -4.06
N ILE A 316 19.49 -15.42 -4.84
CA ILE A 316 18.75 -16.69 -4.64
C ILE A 316 19.01 -17.25 -3.25
N ALA A 317 20.25 -17.16 -2.72
CA ALA A 317 20.55 -17.59 -1.36
C ALA A 317 19.82 -16.72 -0.29
N ALA A 318 19.68 -15.41 -0.51
CA ALA A 318 18.89 -14.53 0.36
C ALA A 318 17.40 -14.91 0.36
N ILE A 319 16.83 -15.20 -0.80
CA ILE A 319 15.46 -15.69 -0.95
C ILE A 319 15.29 -17.05 -0.24
N SER A 320 16.26 -17.95 -0.39
CA SER A 320 16.25 -19.25 0.29
C SER A 320 16.21 -19.10 1.81
N ARG A 321 16.99 -18.19 2.39
CA ARG A 321 16.94 -17.92 3.84
C ARG A 321 15.55 -17.41 4.29
N ALA A 322 14.89 -16.58 3.47
CA ALA A 322 13.54 -16.15 3.77
C ALA A 322 12.52 -17.30 3.71
N VAL A 323 12.68 -18.23 2.76
CA VAL A 323 11.87 -19.45 2.66
C VAL A 323 12.08 -20.33 3.89
N GLU A 324 13.34 -20.55 4.31
CA GLU A 324 13.65 -21.35 5.50
C GLU A 324 13.04 -20.73 6.77
N GLY A 325 13.09 -19.39 6.91
CA GLY A 325 12.42 -18.73 8.03
C GLY A 325 10.93 -19.06 8.12
N TRP A 326 10.22 -19.09 6.98
CA TRP A 326 8.81 -19.50 6.98
C TRP A 326 8.64 -20.99 7.21
N ASN A 327 9.52 -21.84 6.72
CA ASN A 327 9.53 -23.28 7.04
C ASN A 327 9.67 -23.52 8.54
N ASP A 328 10.51 -22.73 9.23
CA ASP A 328 10.64 -22.81 10.70
C ASP A 328 9.31 -22.46 11.40
N SER A 329 8.55 -21.47 10.89
CA SER A 329 7.21 -21.14 11.42
C SER A 329 6.21 -22.29 11.24
N PHE A 330 6.24 -22.98 10.10
CA PHE A 330 5.43 -24.18 9.88
C PHE A 330 5.85 -25.32 10.81
N GLU A 331 7.14 -25.54 10.99
CA GLU A 331 7.67 -26.57 11.88
C GLU A 331 7.29 -26.34 13.34
N LYS A 332 7.40 -25.09 13.84
CA LYS A 332 6.90 -24.70 15.17
C LYS A 332 5.41 -25.00 15.36
N ALA A 333 4.63 -24.88 14.29
CA ALA A 333 3.21 -25.23 14.28
C ALA A 333 2.95 -26.74 14.09
N LYS A 334 4.00 -27.58 14.00
CA LYS A 334 3.95 -29.03 13.72
C LYS A 334 3.34 -29.38 12.36
N LEU A 335 3.58 -28.53 11.37
CA LEU A 335 3.05 -28.65 10.00
C LEU A 335 4.13 -29.12 8.99
N GLY A 336 5.34 -29.42 9.45
CA GLY A 336 6.49 -29.80 8.61
C GLY A 336 7.16 -28.57 7.97
N ARG A 337 7.90 -28.79 6.89
CA ARG A 337 8.64 -27.77 6.11
C ARG A 337 8.14 -27.75 4.66
N PRO A 338 6.95 -27.16 4.38
CA PRO A 338 6.29 -27.36 3.10
C PRO A 338 6.86 -26.53 1.94
N ILE A 339 7.57 -25.43 2.21
CA ILE A 339 7.93 -24.49 1.16
C ILE A 339 9.23 -24.94 0.49
N LEU A 340 9.14 -25.18 -0.82
CA LEU A 340 10.30 -25.55 -1.66
C LEU A 340 10.63 -24.42 -2.61
N LEU A 341 11.92 -24.13 -2.79
CA LEU A 341 12.43 -23.18 -3.75
C LEU A 341 13.18 -23.92 -4.86
N ASN A 342 12.65 -23.91 -6.06
CA ASN A 342 13.24 -24.56 -7.23
C ASN A 342 13.54 -23.55 -8.32
N SER A 343 14.58 -23.81 -9.13
CA SER A 343 14.80 -23.03 -10.34
C SER A 343 13.69 -23.26 -11.37
N PHE A 344 13.52 -22.37 -12.33
CA PHE A 344 12.56 -22.57 -13.42
C PHE A 344 12.83 -23.90 -14.11
N PRO A 345 11.82 -24.76 -14.24
CA PRO A 345 11.95 -26.00 -14.99
C PRO A 345 12.37 -25.73 -16.43
N LYS A 346 13.22 -26.59 -16.96
CA LYS A 346 13.59 -26.59 -18.38
C LYS A 346 12.50 -27.18 -19.27
N ASP A 347 11.44 -27.68 -18.67
CA ASP A 347 10.28 -28.28 -19.34
C ASP A 347 9.54 -27.21 -20.17
N SER A 348 9.19 -27.57 -21.40
CA SER A 348 8.44 -26.71 -22.33
C SER A 348 6.99 -26.43 -21.86
N THR A 349 6.50 -27.17 -20.88
CA THR A 349 5.14 -26.98 -20.31
C THR A 349 5.12 -25.95 -19.19
N PHE A 350 6.27 -25.60 -18.60
CA PHE A 350 6.36 -24.56 -17.57
C PHE A 350 6.40 -23.16 -18.20
N SER A 351 5.65 -22.26 -17.62
CA SER A 351 5.71 -20.82 -17.96
C SER A 351 5.75 -19.97 -16.71
N ALA A 352 6.77 -19.11 -16.60
CA ALA A 352 6.83 -18.09 -15.55
C ALA A 352 5.75 -16.99 -15.68
N ASN A 353 4.97 -17.03 -16.77
CA ASN A 353 3.83 -16.13 -16.99
C ASN A 353 2.48 -16.78 -16.64
N ASP A 354 2.47 -18.06 -16.21
CA ASP A 354 1.26 -18.68 -15.68
C ASP A 354 0.83 -17.97 -14.38
N PRO A 355 -0.35 -17.31 -14.33
CA PRO A 355 -0.81 -16.59 -13.14
C PRO A 355 -1.16 -17.51 -11.97
N MET A 356 -1.31 -18.82 -12.23
CA MET A 356 -1.58 -19.82 -11.21
C MET A 356 -0.33 -20.61 -10.76
N ALA A 357 0.86 -20.29 -11.29
CA ALA A 357 2.13 -20.80 -10.78
C ALA A 357 2.64 -19.89 -9.64
N ASN A 358 3.43 -20.46 -8.72
CA ASN A 358 4.13 -19.67 -7.72
C ASN A 358 5.52 -19.34 -8.27
N VAL A 359 5.74 -18.09 -8.62
CA VAL A 359 7.00 -17.65 -9.23
C VAL A 359 7.58 -16.44 -8.52
N ILE A 360 8.91 -16.44 -8.40
CA ILE A 360 9.71 -15.31 -7.93
C ILE A 360 10.61 -14.91 -9.09
N LYS A 361 10.42 -13.72 -9.64
CA LYS A 361 11.15 -13.30 -10.82
C LYS A 361 11.65 -11.86 -10.73
N LEU A 362 12.68 -11.58 -11.56
CA LEU A 362 13.20 -10.25 -11.70
C LEU A 362 12.15 -9.37 -12.42
N ALA A 363 11.85 -8.20 -11.89
CA ALA A 363 10.98 -7.25 -12.55
C ALA A 363 11.69 -6.60 -13.74
N ASN A 364 11.01 -6.51 -14.87
CA ASN A 364 11.54 -5.87 -16.09
C ASN A 364 11.29 -4.36 -16.15
N ASN A 365 11.01 -3.75 -15.02
CA ASN A 365 10.67 -2.34 -14.90
C ASN A 365 11.58 -1.61 -13.90
N SER A 366 11.46 -0.30 -13.86
CA SER A 366 12.18 0.58 -12.93
C SER A 366 11.49 0.72 -11.56
N SER A 367 10.57 -0.19 -11.17
CA SER A 367 9.98 -0.19 -9.84
C SER A 367 11.07 -0.34 -8.76
N GLN A 368 10.90 0.35 -7.66
CA GLN A 368 11.77 0.24 -6.48
C GLN A 368 11.21 -0.77 -5.45
N PHE A 369 9.96 -1.22 -5.63
CA PHE A 369 9.27 -2.05 -4.66
C PHE A 369 9.07 -3.47 -5.18
N ILE A 370 9.15 -4.44 -4.27
CA ILE A 370 8.69 -5.80 -4.57
C ILE A 370 7.19 -5.74 -4.82
N SER A 371 6.78 -6.16 -6.00
CA SER A 371 5.36 -6.27 -6.35
C SER A 371 4.87 -7.70 -6.19
N PHE A 372 3.58 -7.81 -5.88
CA PHE A 372 2.97 -9.07 -5.50
C PHE A 372 1.58 -9.19 -6.13
N ASP A 373 1.30 -10.34 -6.77
CA ASP A 373 0.00 -10.70 -7.30
C ASP A 373 -0.36 -12.12 -6.87
N ALA A 374 -1.58 -12.31 -6.40
CA ALA A 374 -2.11 -13.61 -6.01
C ALA A 374 -3.62 -13.67 -6.28
N PRO A 375 -4.06 -14.36 -7.35
CA PRO A 375 -5.47 -14.62 -7.56
C PRO A 375 -6.02 -15.52 -6.45
N VAL A 376 -7.22 -15.18 -5.95
CA VAL A 376 -7.88 -15.85 -4.83
C VAL A 376 -9.26 -16.32 -5.26
N ASP A 377 -9.61 -17.57 -4.97
CA ASP A 377 -10.98 -18.07 -5.12
C ASP A 377 -11.89 -17.36 -4.10
N PRO A 378 -12.84 -16.52 -4.55
CA PRO A 378 -13.67 -15.74 -3.65
C PRO A 378 -14.66 -16.59 -2.84
N ARG A 379 -14.86 -17.88 -3.17
CA ARG A 379 -15.76 -18.79 -2.45
C ARG A 379 -15.15 -19.35 -1.18
N THR A 380 -13.82 -19.58 -1.18
CA THR A 380 -13.11 -20.31 -0.11
C THR A 380 -11.98 -19.52 0.53
N GLY A 381 -11.48 -18.49 -0.16
CA GLY A 381 -10.26 -17.80 0.21
C GLY A 381 -8.98 -18.54 -0.23
N GLU A 382 -9.08 -19.53 -1.13
CA GLU A 382 -7.89 -20.25 -1.63
C GLU A 382 -7.01 -19.36 -2.50
N ILE A 383 -5.71 -19.29 -2.20
CA ILE A 383 -4.70 -18.65 -3.05
C ILE A 383 -4.37 -19.61 -4.20
N LEU A 384 -4.74 -19.23 -5.41
CA LEU A 384 -4.62 -20.08 -6.61
C LEU A 384 -3.21 -20.08 -7.21
N GLY A 385 -2.44 -19.03 -7.01
CA GLY A 385 -1.07 -18.85 -7.47
C GLY A 385 -0.45 -17.60 -6.87
N THR A 386 0.84 -17.38 -7.14
CA THR A 386 1.54 -16.17 -6.64
C THR A 386 2.65 -15.76 -7.58
N ARG A 387 2.72 -14.48 -7.89
CA ARG A 387 3.85 -13.88 -8.59
C ARG A 387 4.48 -12.82 -7.70
N ILE A 388 5.75 -13.01 -7.36
CA ILE A 388 6.59 -12.04 -6.64
C ILE A 388 7.59 -11.50 -7.63
N MET A 389 7.63 -10.18 -7.81
CA MET A 389 8.53 -9.52 -8.73
C MET A 389 9.52 -8.65 -7.96
N ILE A 390 10.80 -9.00 -8.06
CA ILE A 390 11.90 -8.31 -7.37
C ILE A 390 12.39 -7.18 -8.26
N PRO A 391 12.49 -5.93 -7.77
CA PRO A 391 12.97 -4.81 -8.55
C PRO A 391 14.46 -4.92 -8.85
N ARG A 392 14.89 -4.46 -10.03
CA ARG A 392 16.31 -4.31 -10.34
C ARG A 392 17.00 -3.27 -9.47
N ASN A 393 16.26 -2.23 -9.10
CA ASN A 393 16.79 -1.07 -8.39
C ASN A 393 16.64 -1.20 -6.87
N LEU A 394 16.84 -2.40 -6.31
CA LEU A 394 16.80 -2.61 -4.86
C LEU A 394 17.76 -1.65 -4.11
N ALA A 395 18.92 -1.36 -4.69
CA ALA A 395 19.88 -0.43 -4.13
C ALA A 395 19.30 1.00 -3.95
N ASP A 396 18.44 1.46 -4.85
CA ASP A 396 17.80 2.79 -4.73
C ASP A 396 16.84 2.84 -3.56
N ASP A 397 16.13 1.76 -3.28
CA ASP A 397 15.27 1.66 -2.09
C ASP A 397 16.12 1.71 -0.80
N VAL A 398 17.24 1.00 -0.77
CA VAL A 398 18.18 1.02 0.37
C VAL A 398 18.78 2.41 0.56
N ARG A 399 19.19 3.08 -0.52
CA ARG A 399 19.70 4.46 -0.47
C ARG A 399 18.65 5.43 0.08
N ARG A 400 17.39 5.24 -0.30
CA ARG A 400 16.29 6.13 0.10
C ARG A 400 15.87 5.95 1.55
N TYR A 401 15.75 4.71 2.02
CA TYR A 401 15.15 4.41 3.33
C TYR A 401 16.15 3.85 4.34
N GLY A 402 17.21 3.18 3.90
CA GLY A 402 18.18 2.53 4.76
C GLY A 402 19.29 3.49 5.24
N VAL A 403 19.82 4.30 4.34
CA VAL A 403 20.95 5.20 4.66
C VAL A 403 20.60 6.13 5.82
N CYS A 404 19.42 6.74 5.80
CA CYS A 404 19.00 7.66 6.87
C CYS A 404 18.95 6.99 8.25
N LYS A 405 18.65 5.71 8.30
CA LYS A 405 18.41 4.95 9.52
C LYS A 405 19.65 4.23 10.04
N MET A 406 20.54 3.81 9.14
CA MET A 406 21.56 2.82 9.45
C MET A 406 22.99 3.31 9.24
N ALA A 407 23.26 4.40 8.52
CA ALA A 407 24.60 4.82 8.16
C ALA A 407 25.50 5.17 9.36
N GLU A 408 24.93 5.57 10.50
CA GLU A 408 25.71 5.78 11.72
C GLU A 408 26.16 4.46 12.34
N VAL A 409 25.29 3.42 12.27
CA VAL A 409 25.45 2.14 12.96
C VAL A 409 26.21 1.12 12.10
N ASP A 410 26.04 1.18 10.78
CA ASP A 410 26.63 0.25 9.82
C ASP A 410 27.31 1.01 8.66
N GLU A 411 28.63 0.94 8.61
CA GLU A 411 29.44 1.63 7.61
C GLU A 411 29.15 1.21 6.16
N ARG A 412 28.57 0.01 5.93
CA ARG A 412 28.19 -0.47 4.60
C ARG A 412 27.17 0.44 3.91
N TYR A 413 26.43 1.27 4.68
CA TYR A 413 25.51 2.28 4.14
C TYR A 413 26.17 3.60 3.75
N ARG A 414 27.50 3.78 4.01
CA ARG A 414 28.23 5.02 3.75
C ARG A 414 28.80 5.14 2.32
N SER A 415 28.39 4.27 1.42
CA SER A 415 28.80 4.30 0.01
C SER A 415 27.60 4.40 -0.93
N TYR A 416 27.79 5.08 -2.06
CA TYR A 416 26.79 5.04 -3.13
C TYR A 416 26.69 3.62 -3.72
N ASP A 417 27.82 2.96 -3.91
CA ASP A 417 27.89 1.57 -4.37
C ASP A 417 27.75 0.65 -3.14
N LEU A 418 26.51 0.27 -2.86
CA LEU A 418 26.18 -0.58 -1.71
C LEU A 418 26.70 -2.01 -1.92
N PRO A 419 27.35 -2.62 -0.90
CA PRO A 419 27.83 -3.99 -0.99
C PRO A 419 26.73 -5.02 -1.20
N ASP A 420 27.02 -6.10 -1.96
CA ASP A 420 26.04 -7.15 -2.29
C ASP A 420 25.52 -7.90 -1.06
N ASP A 421 26.35 -8.11 -0.04
CA ASP A 421 25.93 -8.73 1.23
C ASP A 421 24.87 -7.89 1.97
N LEU A 422 25.00 -6.57 1.99
CA LEU A 422 23.99 -5.66 2.52
C LEU A 422 22.70 -5.72 1.72
N LEU A 423 22.80 -5.70 0.39
CA LEU A 423 21.62 -5.84 -0.49
C LEU A 423 20.92 -7.18 -0.28
N CYS A 424 21.67 -8.25 -0.02
CA CYS A 424 21.13 -9.58 0.29
C CYS A 424 20.42 -9.61 1.65
N GLU A 425 20.91 -8.93 2.67
CA GLU A 425 20.22 -8.81 3.97
C GLU A 425 18.87 -8.08 3.81
N VAL A 426 18.86 -6.96 3.09
CA VAL A 426 17.62 -6.21 2.85
C VAL A 426 16.66 -6.98 1.94
N LEU A 427 17.17 -7.69 0.93
CA LEU A 427 16.35 -8.56 0.09
C LEU A 427 15.69 -9.68 0.91
N GLN A 428 16.44 -10.34 1.81
CA GLN A 428 15.88 -11.35 2.70
C GLN A 428 14.74 -10.78 3.54
N ALA A 429 14.93 -9.61 4.16
CA ALA A 429 13.91 -8.94 4.96
C ALA A 429 12.63 -8.65 4.15
N LYS A 430 12.79 -8.10 2.95
CA LYS A 430 11.65 -7.81 2.06
C LYS A 430 10.97 -9.09 1.56
N MET A 431 11.73 -10.15 1.31
CA MET A 431 11.20 -11.43 0.86
C MET A 431 10.43 -12.14 1.97
N LEU A 432 10.81 -12.00 3.25
CA LEU A 432 10.01 -12.49 4.38
C LEU A 432 8.60 -11.90 4.32
N SER A 433 8.46 -10.59 4.18
CA SER A 433 7.13 -9.96 4.06
C SER A 433 6.38 -10.41 2.80
N ALA A 434 7.05 -10.48 1.63
CA ALA A 434 6.42 -10.89 0.38
C ALA A 434 5.90 -12.34 0.42
N LEU A 435 6.69 -13.26 1.00
CA LEU A 435 6.28 -14.64 1.22
C LEU A 435 5.12 -14.73 2.22
N GLY A 436 5.14 -13.94 3.31
CA GLY A 436 4.03 -13.86 4.27
C GLY A 436 2.70 -13.49 3.59
N TYR A 437 2.71 -12.47 2.71
CA TYR A 437 1.53 -12.16 1.89
C TYR A 437 1.10 -13.33 1.00
N SER A 438 2.05 -14.11 0.49
CA SER A 438 1.77 -15.28 -0.35
C SER A 438 1.20 -16.47 0.44
N LEU A 439 1.36 -16.46 1.76
CA LEU A 439 0.81 -17.41 2.69
C LEU A 439 -0.53 -16.96 3.30
N GLY A 440 -1.04 -15.78 2.92
CA GLY A 440 -2.33 -15.28 3.38
C GLY A 440 -2.27 -14.28 4.52
N LEU A 441 -1.09 -13.96 5.05
CA LEU A 441 -0.94 -12.92 6.05
C LEU A 441 -1.29 -11.54 5.46
N SER A 442 -1.69 -10.62 6.29
CA SER A 442 -1.89 -9.21 5.94
C SER A 442 -0.89 -8.34 6.69
N ALA A 443 -0.75 -7.06 6.31
CA ALA A 443 0.07 -6.13 7.06
C ALA A 443 -0.32 -6.09 8.53
N ASN A 444 0.67 -6.04 9.43
CA ASN A 444 0.53 -5.84 10.86
C ASN A 444 1.41 -4.67 11.32
N LEU A 445 0.84 -3.46 11.37
CA LEU A 445 1.53 -2.23 11.72
C LEU A 445 1.78 -2.07 13.23
N ALA A 446 1.48 -3.08 14.04
CA ALA A 446 1.71 -3.08 15.48
C ALA A 446 2.90 -3.96 15.89
N GLY A 447 3.51 -4.64 14.93
CA GLY A 447 4.62 -5.56 15.21
C GLY A 447 5.83 -4.85 15.80
N SER A 448 6.16 -3.67 15.28
CA SER A 448 7.29 -2.83 15.72
C SER A 448 7.12 -2.26 17.14
N ALA A 449 5.89 -2.03 17.59
CA ALA A 449 5.59 -1.49 18.91
C ALA A 449 5.70 -2.53 20.05
N ALA A 450 6.00 -3.80 19.74
CA ALA A 450 5.96 -4.89 20.72
C ALA A 450 7.16 -4.91 21.69
N TYR A 451 8.30 -4.38 21.29
CA TYR A 451 9.56 -4.55 22.02
C TYR A 451 10.12 -3.22 22.56
N SER A 452 10.83 -3.29 23.69
CA SER A 452 11.49 -2.12 24.26
C SER A 452 12.82 -1.83 23.54
N ILE A 453 13.27 -0.58 23.61
CA ILE A 453 14.59 -0.18 23.08
C ILE A 453 15.72 -1.03 23.67
N GLN A 454 15.65 -1.38 24.96
CA GLN A 454 16.63 -2.25 25.58
C GLN A 454 16.66 -3.65 24.95
N GLN A 455 15.50 -4.23 24.66
CA GLN A 455 15.38 -5.51 23.94
C GLN A 455 15.93 -5.42 22.53
N LEU A 456 15.56 -4.38 21.79
CA LEU A 456 15.99 -4.14 20.41
C LEU A 456 17.51 -3.86 20.28
N ARG A 457 18.17 -3.48 21.35
CA ARG A 457 19.63 -3.30 21.43
C ARG A 457 20.37 -4.46 22.11
N SER A 458 19.66 -5.55 22.40
CA SER A 458 20.25 -6.77 22.97
C SER A 458 20.58 -7.77 21.85
N PRO A 459 21.86 -8.19 21.70
CA PRO A 459 22.27 -9.21 20.73
C PRO A 459 21.52 -10.53 20.91
N GLN A 460 21.39 -11.01 22.14
CA GLN A 460 20.69 -12.24 22.43
C GLN A 460 19.20 -12.14 22.08
N PHE A 461 18.54 -11.05 22.52
CA PHE A 461 17.11 -10.88 22.30
C PHE A 461 16.79 -10.78 20.80
N THR A 462 17.53 -9.95 20.05
CA THR A 462 17.26 -9.73 18.63
C THR A 462 17.59 -10.95 17.78
N LYS A 463 18.54 -11.78 18.20
CA LYS A 463 18.83 -13.07 17.55
C LYS A 463 17.70 -14.09 17.74
N GLU A 464 17.09 -14.12 18.93
CA GLU A 464 16.05 -15.11 19.28
C GLU A 464 14.65 -14.67 18.82
N ASN A 465 14.35 -13.35 18.92
CA ASN A 465 12.99 -12.80 18.73
C ASN A 465 12.86 -11.92 17.47
N GLY A 466 13.97 -11.64 16.79
CA GLY A 466 13.99 -10.63 15.73
C GLY A 466 13.86 -9.21 16.27
N ILE A 467 13.58 -8.28 15.38
CA ILE A 467 13.42 -6.84 15.70
C ILE A 467 11.94 -6.39 15.73
N THR A 468 11.02 -7.30 15.49
CA THR A 468 9.57 -7.05 15.44
C THR A 468 8.81 -8.31 15.80
N ALA A 469 7.61 -8.18 16.33
CA ALA A 469 6.72 -9.31 16.55
C ALA A 469 6.15 -9.87 15.24
N SER A 470 6.19 -9.11 14.15
CA SER A 470 5.70 -9.51 12.83
C SER A 470 6.52 -8.90 11.69
N VAL A 471 7.01 -9.73 10.76
CA VAL A 471 7.66 -9.26 9.51
C VAL A 471 6.66 -8.68 8.51
N MET A 472 5.38 -8.66 8.84
CA MET A 472 4.34 -7.98 8.07
C MET A 472 4.22 -6.51 8.44
N ASP A 473 5.11 -5.98 9.30
CA ASP A 473 5.27 -4.57 9.60
C ASP A 473 6.00 -3.83 8.47
N GLY A 474 5.79 -2.52 8.39
CA GLY A 474 6.43 -1.67 7.38
C GLY A 474 7.88 -1.29 7.71
N GLN A 475 8.32 -1.42 8.98
CA GLN A 475 9.65 -1.02 9.43
C GLN A 475 10.61 -2.22 9.44
N ILE A 476 11.50 -2.24 8.45
CA ILE A 476 12.47 -3.36 8.30
C ILE A 476 13.83 -3.09 8.96
N TYR A 477 14.10 -1.85 9.42
CA TYR A 477 15.38 -1.44 9.98
C TYR A 477 15.28 -1.20 11.48
N ASN A 478 16.20 -1.72 12.26
CA ASN A 478 16.32 -1.46 13.70
C ASN A 478 16.99 -0.10 13.95
N TYR A 479 16.27 0.98 13.70
CA TYR A 479 16.81 2.33 13.82
C TYR A 479 16.99 2.83 15.27
N VAL A 480 16.65 2.02 16.28
CA VAL A 480 16.98 2.33 17.67
C VAL A 480 18.35 1.78 18.08
N ALA A 481 18.99 0.98 17.22
CA ALA A 481 20.37 0.58 17.40
C ALA A 481 21.30 1.79 17.34
N MET A 482 22.40 1.74 18.09
CA MET A 482 23.37 2.81 18.23
C MET A 482 24.76 2.30 17.84
N PRO A 483 25.75 3.17 17.59
CA PRO A 483 27.13 2.76 17.29
C PRO A 483 27.66 1.72 18.28
N GLY A 484 28.28 0.67 17.75
CA GLY A 484 28.80 -0.46 18.52
C GLY A 484 27.79 -1.59 18.80
N ASP A 485 26.51 -1.41 18.48
CA ASP A 485 25.50 -2.47 18.69
C ASP A 485 25.65 -3.56 17.61
N LYS A 486 25.98 -3.20 16.38
CA LYS A 486 26.24 -4.15 15.27
C LYS A 486 27.41 -5.08 15.63
N GLU A 487 28.52 -4.53 16.11
CA GLU A 487 29.73 -5.25 16.47
C GLU A 487 29.49 -6.21 17.64
N LYS A 488 28.52 -5.91 18.51
CA LYS A 488 28.07 -6.81 19.58
C LYS A 488 27.13 -7.91 19.06
N GLY A 489 26.68 -7.84 17.81
CA GLY A 489 25.81 -8.83 17.19
C GLY A 489 24.32 -8.51 17.27
N VAL A 490 23.93 -7.25 17.50
CA VAL A 490 22.51 -6.82 17.40
C VAL A 490 22.03 -6.95 15.97
N VAL A 491 20.87 -7.57 15.79
CA VAL A 491 20.24 -7.72 14.49
C VAL A 491 19.66 -6.37 14.02
N LEU A 492 20.01 -5.97 12.80
CA LEU A 492 19.65 -4.66 12.25
C LEU A 492 18.50 -4.66 11.24
N THR A 493 18.13 -5.84 10.72
CA THR A 493 17.02 -6.02 9.76
C THR A 493 16.25 -7.29 10.08
N PHE A 494 15.06 -7.45 9.52
CA PHE A 494 14.32 -8.72 9.63
C PHE A 494 15.16 -9.87 9.09
N ASN A 495 15.26 -10.95 9.84
CA ASN A 495 15.98 -12.14 9.44
C ASN A 495 15.18 -13.44 9.58
N HIS A 496 14.06 -13.42 10.30
CA HIS A 496 13.09 -14.51 10.43
C HIS A 496 11.71 -13.96 10.81
N PRO A 497 10.62 -14.73 10.61
CA PRO A 497 9.28 -14.37 11.07
C PRO A 497 9.21 -14.16 12.59
N GLY A 498 8.35 -13.25 13.02
CA GLY A 498 8.15 -12.96 14.44
C GLY A 498 7.14 -13.93 15.10
N VAL A 499 6.99 -13.78 16.41
CA VAL A 499 6.09 -14.63 17.22
C VAL A 499 4.62 -14.52 16.80
N TYR A 500 4.22 -13.32 16.30
CA TYR A 500 2.88 -13.13 15.75
C TYR A 500 2.69 -13.90 14.43
N ASP A 501 3.69 -13.90 13.59
CA ASP A 501 3.65 -14.59 12.30
C ASP A 501 3.55 -16.10 12.50
N ASP A 502 4.30 -16.65 13.47
CA ASP A 502 4.21 -18.07 13.88
C ASP A 502 2.78 -18.42 14.33
N PHE A 503 2.14 -17.53 15.11
CA PHE A 503 0.75 -17.71 15.52
C PHE A 503 -0.22 -17.68 14.34
N VAL A 504 -0.04 -16.77 13.38
CA VAL A 504 -0.91 -16.69 12.20
C VAL A 504 -0.76 -17.94 11.33
N ILE A 505 0.46 -18.46 11.13
CA ILE A 505 0.69 -19.74 10.42
C ILE A 505 -0.05 -20.87 11.12
N LYS A 506 0.08 -20.99 12.44
CA LYS A 506 -0.66 -22.00 13.23
C LYS A 506 -2.17 -21.86 13.03
N TYR A 507 -2.70 -20.64 13.12
CA TYR A 507 -4.12 -20.36 12.95
C TYR A 507 -4.63 -20.76 11.56
N LEU A 508 -3.90 -20.42 10.51
CA LEU A 508 -4.31 -20.64 9.12
C LEU A 508 -4.23 -22.11 8.70
N TYR A 509 -3.20 -22.84 9.17
CA TYR A 509 -2.79 -24.08 8.54
C TYR A 509 -2.96 -25.35 9.40
N THR A 510 -3.21 -25.23 10.72
CA THR A 510 -3.51 -26.43 11.53
C THR A 510 -4.79 -27.09 11.01
N PRO A 511 -4.75 -28.37 10.58
CA PRO A 511 -5.92 -29.06 10.05
C PRO A 511 -6.96 -29.36 11.15
N ASP A 512 -8.18 -29.62 10.76
CA ASP A 512 -9.27 -30.19 11.58
C ASP A 512 -9.55 -29.45 12.89
N VAL A 513 -9.38 -28.12 12.90
CA VAL A 513 -9.62 -27.26 14.06
C VAL A 513 -10.99 -26.59 13.94
N SER A 514 -11.82 -26.72 14.96
CA SER A 514 -13.12 -26.06 15.01
C SER A 514 -12.99 -24.54 15.23
N ASP A 515 -14.00 -23.78 14.81
CA ASP A 515 -14.05 -22.32 15.00
C ASP A 515 -13.94 -21.92 16.48
N ASP A 516 -14.45 -22.75 17.41
CA ASP A 516 -14.38 -22.47 18.84
C ASP A 516 -12.97 -22.64 19.39
N VAL A 517 -12.23 -23.65 18.95
CA VAL A 517 -10.79 -23.79 19.29
C VAL A 517 -9.99 -22.61 18.74
N LEU A 518 -10.28 -22.18 17.52
CA LEU A 518 -9.64 -21.00 16.95
C LEU A 518 -9.89 -19.72 17.77
N LYS A 519 -11.12 -19.53 18.27
CA LYS A 519 -11.46 -18.43 19.17
C LYS A 519 -10.69 -18.50 20.49
N GLU A 520 -10.59 -19.72 21.09
CA GLU A 520 -9.81 -19.91 22.32
C GLU A 520 -8.31 -19.62 22.11
N TRP A 521 -7.73 -19.95 20.97
CA TRP A 521 -6.34 -19.56 20.67
C TRP A 521 -6.16 -18.05 20.65
N VAL A 522 -7.08 -17.32 20.01
CA VAL A 522 -7.05 -15.84 20.00
C VAL A 522 -7.23 -15.29 21.42
N LYS A 523 -8.17 -15.83 22.19
CA LYS A 523 -8.42 -15.43 23.57
C LYS A 523 -7.21 -15.67 24.47
N GLY A 524 -6.46 -16.76 24.26
CA GLY A 524 -5.26 -17.08 25.02
C GLY A 524 -4.11 -16.06 24.86
N HIS A 525 -4.18 -15.20 23.85
CA HIS A 525 -3.19 -14.14 23.60
C HIS A 525 -3.73 -12.74 23.92
N ALA A 526 -4.90 -12.65 24.54
CA ALA A 526 -5.53 -11.38 24.89
C ALA A 526 -4.64 -10.51 25.78
N GLY A 527 -4.47 -9.24 25.40
CA GLY A 527 -3.67 -8.27 26.17
C GLY A 527 -2.15 -8.38 25.97
N ASP A 528 -1.66 -9.40 25.28
CA ASP A 528 -0.24 -9.49 24.95
C ASP A 528 0.05 -8.70 23.66
N VAL A 529 0.79 -7.59 23.80
CA VAL A 529 1.11 -6.70 22.68
C VAL A 529 1.84 -7.40 21.53
N ARG A 530 2.54 -8.49 21.81
CA ARG A 530 3.24 -9.28 20.78
C ARG A 530 2.28 -9.96 19.80
N TYR A 531 1.03 -10.17 20.22
CA TYR A 531 -0.04 -10.78 19.41
C TYR A 531 -1.08 -9.77 18.95
N PHE A 532 -0.82 -8.48 19.14
CA PHE A 532 -1.73 -7.43 18.71
C PHE A 532 -1.72 -7.27 17.18
N CYS A 533 -2.91 -7.18 16.59
CA CYS A 533 -3.08 -7.04 15.15
C CYS A 533 -3.34 -5.59 14.74
N GLY A 534 -2.34 -4.94 14.19
CA GLY A 534 -2.41 -3.56 13.65
C GLY A 534 -2.81 -3.51 12.19
N LYS A 535 -3.97 -4.06 11.82
CA LYS A 535 -4.46 -3.99 10.43
C LYS A 535 -4.69 -2.54 9.99
N ARG A 536 -4.38 -2.25 8.72
CA ARG A 536 -4.81 -1.03 8.03
C ARG A 536 -6.32 -0.91 8.07
N SER A 537 -6.82 -0.06 8.95
CA SER A 537 -8.25 0.17 9.16
C SER A 537 -8.43 1.40 10.06
N LEU A 538 -9.58 1.51 10.71
CA LEU A 538 -9.80 2.49 11.77
C LEU A 538 -8.69 2.50 12.84
N LYS A 539 -8.04 1.36 13.12
CA LYS A 539 -6.92 1.29 14.07
C LYS A 539 -5.72 2.14 13.62
N GLU A 540 -5.32 2.09 12.34
CA GLU A 540 -4.21 2.91 11.81
C GLU A 540 -4.47 4.41 12.00
N ALA A 541 -5.72 4.84 11.94
CA ALA A 541 -6.10 6.24 12.10
C ALA A 541 -6.22 6.69 13.56
N LEU A 542 -6.55 5.79 14.48
CA LEU A 542 -6.90 6.11 15.86
C LEU A 542 -5.88 5.60 16.88
N ASP A 543 -5.31 4.40 16.66
CA ASP A 543 -4.43 3.74 17.60
C ASP A 543 -2.97 4.07 17.30
N PRO A 544 -2.28 4.80 18.19
CA PRO A 544 -0.90 5.18 17.98
C PRO A 544 0.09 4.00 17.96
N ARG A 545 -0.32 2.79 18.36
CA ARG A 545 0.49 1.57 18.28
C ARG A 545 0.49 0.94 16.89
N CYS A 546 -0.30 1.46 15.95
CA CYS A 546 -0.49 0.89 14.61
C CYS A 546 0.03 1.85 13.54
N GLN A 547 1.30 2.22 13.62
CA GLN A 547 1.90 3.18 12.71
C GLN A 547 2.91 2.53 11.77
N LYS A 548 3.05 3.10 10.58
CA LYS A 548 4.18 2.77 9.71
C LYS A 548 5.43 3.49 10.19
N PHE A 549 6.55 2.83 10.08
CA PHE A 549 7.86 3.43 10.34
C PHE A 549 8.12 3.82 11.79
N ASP A 550 7.24 3.45 12.74
CA ASP A 550 7.53 3.51 14.17
C ASP A 550 8.39 2.33 14.62
N MET A 551 8.93 2.39 15.80
CA MET A 551 9.67 1.32 16.44
C MET A 551 9.65 1.46 17.95
N SER A 552 9.64 0.31 18.64
CA SER A 552 9.66 0.24 20.10
C SER A 552 8.32 0.63 20.77
N ASN A 553 8.13 0.10 21.97
CA ASN A 553 7.05 0.51 22.88
C ASN A 553 7.29 1.89 23.53
N ASP A 554 8.47 2.50 23.32
CA ASP A 554 8.75 3.92 23.62
C ASP A 554 9.09 4.68 22.33
N PRO A 555 8.08 5.07 21.55
CA PRO A 555 8.26 5.75 20.27
C PRO A 555 8.88 7.13 20.43
N PHE A 556 8.75 7.77 21.59
CA PHE A 556 9.36 9.09 21.84
C PHE A 556 10.88 8.97 21.95
N GLN A 557 11.37 7.97 22.68
CA GLN A 557 12.80 7.72 22.74
C GLN A 557 13.34 7.19 21.43
N ALA A 558 12.58 6.35 20.73
CA ALA A 558 12.92 5.88 19.39
C ALA A 558 13.05 7.05 18.40
N ALA A 559 12.15 8.02 18.45
CA ALA A 559 12.24 9.24 17.64
C ALA A 559 13.47 10.09 17.95
N LYS A 560 13.85 10.19 19.22
CA LYS A 560 15.10 10.88 19.62
C LYS A 560 16.35 10.17 19.11
N ASN A 561 16.38 8.84 19.16
CA ASN A 561 17.47 8.07 18.56
C ASN A 561 17.55 8.32 17.06
N MET A 562 16.42 8.34 16.38
CA MET A 562 16.39 8.61 14.95
C MET A 562 16.82 10.05 14.60
N LEU A 563 16.43 11.05 15.41
CA LEU A 563 16.92 12.42 15.25
C LEU A 563 18.45 12.51 15.45
N HIS A 564 19.01 11.70 16.34
CA HIS A 564 20.44 11.59 16.50
C HIS A 564 21.11 11.06 15.22
N HIS A 565 20.56 10.02 14.60
CA HIS A 565 21.05 9.50 13.32
C HIS A 565 21.00 10.53 12.20
N TYR A 566 19.93 11.33 12.10
CA TYR A 566 19.85 12.42 11.10
C TYR A 566 20.94 13.47 11.33
N LYS A 567 21.15 13.91 12.59
CA LYS A 567 22.20 14.88 12.92
C LYS A 567 23.58 14.36 12.58
N TYR A 568 23.84 13.09 12.89
CA TYR A 568 25.10 12.43 12.55
C TYR A 568 25.29 12.32 11.04
N LEU A 569 24.28 11.80 10.32
CA LEU A 569 24.29 11.65 8.87
C LEU A 569 24.57 12.99 8.16
N THR A 570 23.85 14.04 8.52
CA THR A 570 23.97 15.35 7.89
C THR A 570 25.38 15.93 8.08
N LYS A 571 25.97 15.71 9.24
CA LYS A 571 27.33 16.17 9.55
C LYS A 571 28.40 15.40 8.77
N HIS A 572 28.28 14.06 8.64
CA HIS A 572 29.33 13.19 8.14
C HIS A 572 29.14 12.73 6.69
N ALA A 573 27.96 12.85 6.10
CA ALA A 573 27.73 12.44 4.72
C ALA A 573 28.69 13.08 3.71
N PRO A 574 29.13 14.36 3.87
CA PRO A 574 30.13 14.93 2.98
C PRO A 574 31.51 14.26 3.02
N GLU A 575 31.82 13.55 4.11
CA GLU A 575 33.08 12.80 4.25
C GLU A 575 33.00 11.44 3.54
N TRP A 576 31.81 10.90 3.36
CA TRP A 576 31.59 9.57 2.79
C TRP A 576 31.35 9.59 1.28
N TYR A 577 30.85 10.69 0.77
CA TYR A 577 30.47 10.82 -0.64
C TYR A 577 31.35 11.86 -1.33
N ASP A 578 32.01 11.44 -2.40
CA ASP A 578 32.54 12.39 -3.36
C ASP A 578 31.40 12.92 -4.23
N TYR A 579 30.92 14.12 -3.88
CA TYR A 579 29.80 14.76 -4.55
C TYR A 579 30.04 14.97 -6.06
N SER A 580 31.29 15.06 -6.49
CA SER A 580 31.64 15.23 -7.91
C SER A 580 31.39 13.97 -8.72
N SER A 581 31.46 12.80 -8.07
CA SER A 581 31.29 11.48 -8.69
C SER A 581 29.86 10.94 -8.58
N LEU A 582 29.01 11.54 -7.70
CA LEU A 582 27.63 11.10 -7.55
C LEU A 582 26.76 11.45 -8.75
N PRO A 583 25.82 10.57 -9.15
CA PRO A 583 24.81 10.92 -10.14
C PRO A 583 24.02 12.17 -9.72
N ASP A 584 23.78 13.09 -10.65
CA ASP A 584 23.07 14.35 -10.40
C ASP A 584 21.72 14.15 -9.73
N THR A 585 20.99 13.13 -10.15
CA THR A 585 19.69 12.78 -9.58
C THR A 585 19.80 12.40 -8.09
N TYR A 586 20.85 11.66 -7.71
CA TYR A 586 21.06 11.29 -6.31
C TYR A 586 21.48 12.49 -5.46
N ARG A 587 22.39 13.32 -5.95
CA ARG A 587 22.80 14.57 -5.27
C ARG A 587 21.62 15.48 -4.94
N GLN A 588 20.69 15.59 -5.89
CA GLN A 588 19.48 16.42 -5.72
C GLN A 588 18.46 15.81 -4.77
N LEU A 589 18.30 14.49 -4.80
CA LEU A 589 17.24 13.81 -4.05
C LEU A 589 17.65 13.42 -2.63
N PHE A 590 18.95 13.26 -2.34
CA PHE A 590 19.39 12.78 -1.04
C PHE A 590 18.96 13.67 0.15
N PRO A 591 19.09 15.02 0.09
CA PRO A 591 18.54 15.88 1.13
C PRO A 591 17.03 15.75 1.30
N GLU A 592 16.30 15.55 0.20
CA GLU A 592 14.83 15.33 0.25
C GLU A 592 14.50 14.00 0.95
N PHE A 593 15.30 12.95 0.77
CA PHE A 593 15.09 11.68 1.47
C PHE A 593 15.21 11.85 2.98
N VAL A 594 16.25 12.53 3.46
CA VAL A 594 16.45 12.80 4.89
C VAL A 594 15.27 13.58 5.48
N ILE A 595 14.81 14.58 4.76
CA ILE A 595 13.72 15.45 5.21
C ILE A 595 12.39 14.71 5.22
N ASN A 596 12.11 13.96 4.17
CA ASN A 596 10.87 13.19 4.08
C ASN A 596 10.82 12.08 5.14
N ASP A 597 11.96 11.45 5.45
CA ASP A 597 12.05 10.46 6.52
C ASP A 597 11.85 11.11 7.89
N TYR A 598 12.43 12.29 8.13
CA TYR A 598 12.17 13.09 9.34
C TYR A 598 10.69 13.47 9.50
N PHE A 599 10.01 13.89 8.44
CA PHE A 599 8.58 14.16 8.51
C PHE A 599 7.75 12.90 8.78
N SER A 600 8.13 11.78 8.18
CA SER A 600 7.49 10.49 8.46
C SER A 600 7.64 10.13 9.93
N LEU A 601 8.81 10.38 10.51
CA LEU A 601 9.06 10.19 11.95
C LEU A 601 8.14 11.05 12.82
N LEU A 602 7.99 12.34 12.53
CA LEU A 602 7.08 13.22 13.28
C LEU A 602 5.63 12.74 13.18
N GLN A 603 5.24 12.22 12.01
CA GLN A 603 3.91 11.67 11.81
C GLN A 603 3.64 10.43 12.67
N THR A 604 4.63 9.62 13.04
CA THR A 604 4.43 8.45 13.91
C THR A 604 4.00 8.83 15.34
N LEU A 605 4.36 10.02 15.81
CA LEU A 605 4.00 10.53 17.13
C LEU A 605 2.66 11.28 17.14
N THR A 606 2.23 11.78 16.00
CA THR A 606 1.01 12.58 15.87
C THR A 606 -0.25 11.85 16.34
N PRO A 607 -0.45 10.53 16.07
CA PRO A 607 -1.62 9.78 16.53
C PRO A 607 -1.76 9.64 18.04
N TYR A 608 -0.73 9.93 18.82
CA TYR A 608 -0.85 10.00 20.29
C TYR A 608 -1.75 11.15 20.75
N ILE A 609 -1.82 12.25 19.98
CA ILE A 609 -2.67 13.41 20.27
C ILE A 609 -4.10 13.11 19.83
N GLY A 610 -5.06 13.11 20.76
CA GLY A 610 -6.43 12.70 20.48
C GLY A 610 -6.54 11.22 20.06
N GLY A 611 -5.55 10.42 20.40
CA GLY A 611 -5.50 8.99 20.07
C GLY A 611 -6.35 8.13 20.99
N VAL A 612 -6.69 6.95 20.48
CA VAL A 612 -7.47 5.93 21.20
C VAL A 612 -6.80 4.58 21.02
N TYR A 613 -6.54 3.88 22.11
CA TYR A 613 -6.16 2.47 22.04
C TYR A 613 -7.38 1.64 21.68
N VAL A 614 -7.33 0.95 20.56
CA VAL A 614 -8.41 0.07 20.10
C VAL A 614 -8.04 -1.36 20.48
N ASN A 615 -8.47 -1.79 21.65
CA ASN A 615 -8.25 -3.14 22.14
C ASN A 615 -9.10 -4.13 21.34
N GLU A 616 -8.56 -5.33 21.13
CA GLU A 616 -9.28 -6.35 20.41
C GLU A 616 -10.38 -6.93 21.30
N TYR A 617 -11.51 -7.10 20.64
CA TYR A 617 -12.71 -7.59 21.29
C TYR A 617 -12.64 -9.10 21.48
N ILE A 618 -12.61 -9.57 22.71
CA ILE A 618 -12.49 -10.99 23.03
C ILE A 618 -13.72 -11.52 23.75
N ASP A 619 -14.31 -10.75 24.65
CA ASP A 619 -15.55 -11.13 25.32
C ASP A 619 -16.45 -9.90 25.56
N ARG A 620 -17.74 -10.02 25.14
CA ARG A 620 -18.74 -8.94 25.20
C ARG A 620 -19.08 -8.45 26.61
N LYS A 621 -18.69 -9.16 27.63
CA LYS A 621 -19.22 -8.92 28.98
C LYS A 621 -18.35 -8.08 29.89
N SER A 622 -17.05 -7.90 29.60
CA SER A 622 -16.12 -7.32 30.57
C SER A 622 -15.05 -6.38 30.05
N GLU A 623 -14.93 -6.12 28.74
CA GLU A 623 -13.77 -5.40 28.18
C GLU A 623 -14.11 -4.05 27.56
N VAL A 624 -13.33 -3.05 27.92
CA VAL A 624 -13.34 -1.74 27.29
C VAL A 624 -12.63 -1.85 25.95
N VAL A 625 -13.38 -1.84 24.87
CA VAL A 625 -12.86 -1.97 23.50
C VAL A 625 -12.00 -0.77 23.10
N MET A 626 -12.32 0.41 23.64
CA MET A 626 -11.62 1.66 23.34
C MET A 626 -11.26 2.39 24.62
N THR A 627 -10.01 2.82 24.72
CA THR A 627 -9.52 3.69 25.82
C THR A 627 -8.74 4.84 25.24
N SER A 628 -9.02 6.05 25.74
CA SER A 628 -8.24 7.22 25.34
C SER A 628 -6.77 7.05 25.71
N VAL A 629 -5.88 7.53 24.88
CA VAL A 629 -4.49 7.75 25.27
C VAL A 629 -4.45 8.66 26.50
N PRO A 630 -3.69 8.32 27.57
CA PRO A 630 -3.65 9.14 28.78
C PRO A 630 -3.33 10.61 28.51
N LYS A 631 -4.01 11.54 29.17
CA LYS A 631 -3.82 13.01 29.02
C LYS A 631 -2.33 13.42 29.11
N SER A 632 -1.61 12.82 30.07
CA SER A 632 -0.17 13.09 30.25
C SER A 632 0.66 12.68 29.03
N LEU A 633 0.31 11.56 28.38
CA LEU A 633 1.02 11.06 27.22
C LEU A 633 0.68 11.88 25.97
N GLN A 634 -0.58 12.31 25.82
CA GLN A 634 -0.98 13.23 24.74
C GLN A 634 -0.22 14.55 24.84
N ARG A 635 -0.15 15.14 26.06
CA ARG A 635 0.64 16.35 26.31
C ARG A 635 2.13 16.15 26.10
N LYS A 636 2.68 14.96 26.43
CA LYS A 636 4.06 14.60 26.12
C LYS A 636 4.27 14.62 24.61
N ALA A 637 3.36 14.04 23.80
CA ALA A 637 3.47 14.03 22.34
C ALA A 637 3.52 15.44 21.75
N VAL A 638 2.64 16.35 22.21
CA VAL A 638 2.68 17.77 21.79
C VAL A 638 4.02 18.42 22.13
N LYS A 639 4.52 18.21 23.37
CA LYS A 639 5.79 18.77 23.79
C LYS A 639 6.96 18.22 22.97
N GLU A 640 7.04 16.92 22.76
CA GLU A 640 8.09 16.31 21.95
C GLU A 640 8.08 16.88 20.52
N LEU A 641 6.92 16.95 19.87
CA LEU A 641 6.81 17.51 18.52
C LEU A 641 7.24 18.97 18.45
N LEU A 642 6.86 19.81 19.41
CA LEU A 642 7.09 21.24 19.37
C LEU A 642 8.48 21.65 19.88
N TYR A 643 9.03 21.00 20.91
CA TYR A 643 10.25 21.44 21.57
C TYR A 643 11.47 20.57 21.25
N GLU A 644 11.34 19.24 21.29
CA GLU A 644 12.47 18.34 21.19
C GLU A 644 12.79 17.97 19.73
N LEU A 645 11.75 17.69 18.94
CA LEU A 645 11.90 17.23 17.56
C LEU A 645 11.83 18.37 16.54
N ASN A 646 11.41 19.58 16.94
CA ASN A 646 11.33 20.75 16.06
C ASN A 646 12.67 21.51 15.92
N ASP A 647 13.72 21.08 16.60
CA ASP A 647 15.07 21.61 16.37
C ASP A 647 15.60 21.10 15.02
N VAL A 648 15.47 21.92 13.98
CA VAL A 648 15.94 21.63 12.61
C VAL A 648 17.25 22.37 12.27
N SER A 649 17.96 22.91 13.28
CA SER A 649 19.24 23.61 13.10
C SER A 649 20.32 22.72 12.49
N TRP A 650 20.24 21.40 12.72
CA TRP A 650 21.11 20.41 12.13
C TRP A 650 21.04 20.35 10.59
N LEU A 651 19.96 20.82 9.98
CA LEU A 651 19.81 20.90 8.53
C LEU A 651 20.67 22.03 7.93
N ASP A 652 20.97 23.07 8.71
CA ASP A 652 21.83 24.18 8.31
C ASP A 652 23.32 23.87 8.53
N ALA A 653 23.66 22.77 9.19
CA ALA A 653 25.02 22.44 9.61
C ALA A 653 26.00 22.21 8.44
N ASN A 654 25.48 21.91 7.23
CA ASN A 654 26.32 21.85 6.04
C ASN A 654 25.65 22.51 4.82
N PRO A 655 25.90 23.81 4.61
CA PRO A 655 25.33 24.56 3.50
C PRO A 655 25.64 23.95 2.13
N LEU A 656 26.84 23.38 1.94
CA LEU A 656 27.25 22.77 0.66
C LEU A 656 26.41 21.53 0.33
N TYR A 657 26.03 20.76 1.31
CA TYR A 657 25.20 19.59 1.16
C TYR A 657 23.81 19.95 0.61
N PHE A 658 23.22 21.05 1.10
CA PHE A 658 21.91 21.50 0.67
C PHE A 658 21.97 22.47 -0.53
N GLN A 659 23.07 23.15 -0.75
CA GLN A 659 23.27 24.00 -1.94
C GLN A 659 23.44 23.16 -3.22
N SER A 660 23.98 21.96 -3.11
CA SER A 660 24.10 21.02 -4.25
C SER A 660 22.77 20.39 -4.64
N ALA A 661 21.75 20.49 -3.81
CA ALA A 661 20.46 19.85 -4.02
C ALA A 661 19.50 20.62 -4.96
N GLY A 662 19.99 21.68 -5.63
CA GLY A 662 19.21 22.45 -6.60
C GLY A 662 18.12 23.37 -5.98
N PRO A 663 17.29 24.01 -6.81
CA PRO A 663 16.31 25.01 -6.38
C PRO A 663 15.21 24.49 -5.46
N SER A 664 14.97 23.19 -5.45
CA SER A 664 13.95 22.55 -4.61
C SER A 664 14.36 22.41 -3.14
N ALA A 665 15.65 22.42 -2.84
CA ALA A 665 16.17 22.48 -1.47
C ALA A 665 16.24 23.93 -0.91
N ASN A 666 15.40 24.79 -1.41
CA ASN A 666 15.37 26.20 -1.04
C ASN A 666 15.12 26.37 0.48
N VAL A 667 15.96 27.21 1.12
CA VAL A 667 15.84 27.61 2.53
C VAL A 667 14.43 28.09 2.90
N GLY A 668 13.69 28.67 1.97
CA GLY A 668 12.26 28.97 2.15
C GLY A 668 11.36 27.75 2.32
N GLY A 669 11.80 26.56 1.90
CA GLY A 669 11.16 25.28 2.20
C GLY A 669 11.34 24.84 3.66
N TRP A 670 12.44 25.23 4.31
CA TRP A 670 12.73 24.92 5.71
C TRP A 670 11.83 25.69 6.68
N VAL A 671 11.55 26.96 6.40
CA VAL A 671 10.63 27.76 7.21
C VAL A 671 9.22 27.17 7.17
N ARG A 672 8.74 26.77 6.00
CA ARG A 672 7.45 26.06 5.87
C ARG A 672 7.42 24.72 6.63
N ARG A 673 8.55 24.07 6.81
CA ARG A 673 8.66 22.80 7.51
C ARG A 673 8.69 22.93 9.03
N LYS A 674 9.21 24.02 9.56
CA LYS A 674 9.03 24.37 10.99
C LYS A 674 7.56 24.62 11.31
N GLU A 675 6.83 25.28 10.41
CA GLU A 675 5.37 25.45 10.53
C GLU A 675 4.64 24.08 10.54
N PHE A 676 5.21 23.05 9.89
CA PHE A 676 4.62 21.72 9.82
C PHE A 676 4.50 21.07 11.20
N ALA A 677 5.47 21.25 12.10
CA ALA A 677 5.40 20.71 13.46
C ALA A 677 4.24 21.31 14.27
N ILE A 678 3.88 22.58 14.03
CA ILE A 678 2.68 23.22 14.61
C ILE A 678 1.41 22.75 13.88
N GLN A 679 1.47 22.56 12.58
CA GLN A 679 0.33 22.12 11.79
C GLN A 679 -0.06 20.66 12.08
N LEU A 680 0.90 19.78 12.37
CA LEU A 680 0.62 18.37 12.67
C LEU A 680 -0.44 18.20 13.76
N PRO A 681 -0.28 18.75 14.98
CA PRO A 681 -1.31 18.63 16.00
C PRO A 681 -2.59 19.40 15.65
N LEU A 682 -2.50 20.59 15.04
CA LEU A 682 -3.66 21.43 14.77
C LEU A 682 -4.48 20.91 13.58
N VAL A 683 -3.84 20.64 12.44
CA VAL A 683 -4.56 20.27 11.20
C VAL A 683 -5.04 18.83 11.24
N TYR A 684 -4.19 17.91 11.69
CA TYR A 684 -4.50 16.47 11.61
C TYR A 684 -5.19 15.92 12.85
N ARG A 685 -5.03 16.55 14.02
CA ARG A 685 -5.55 15.98 15.27
C ARG A 685 -6.67 16.80 15.92
N LEU A 686 -6.55 18.12 15.96
CA LEU A 686 -7.55 18.96 16.62
C LEU A 686 -9.01 18.67 16.15
N PRO A 687 -9.29 18.47 14.86
CA PRO A 687 -10.64 18.10 14.40
C PRO A 687 -11.08 16.68 14.75
N ASN A 688 -10.16 15.82 15.17
CA ASN A 688 -10.40 14.37 15.33
C ASN A 688 -10.27 13.89 16.78
N MET A 689 -10.41 14.77 17.78
CA MET A 689 -10.21 14.45 19.18
C MET A 689 -11.44 13.87 19.89
N ASP A 690 -12.63 13.96 19.30
CA ASP A 690 -13.91 13.62 19.95
C ASP A 690 -13.96 12.18 20.46
N MET A 691 -13.40 11.23 19.69
CA MET A 691 -13.30 9.83 20.10
C MET A 691 -12.46 9.67 21.39
N SER A 692 -11.34 10.35 21.47
CA SER A 692 -10.45 10.31 22.64
C SER A 692 -11.12 10.98 23.84
N ILE A 693 -11.81 12.10 23.63
CA ILE A 693 -12.52 12.84 24.67
C ILE A 693 -13.65 12.00 25.26
N SER A 694 -14.45 11.38 24.40
CA SER A 694 -15.60 10.56 24.84
C SER A 694 -15.20 9.26 25.55
N HIS A 695 -13.99 8.78 25.37
CA HIS A 695 -13.47 7.55 26.00
C HIS A 695 -12.51 7.83 27.17
N SER A 696 -12.60 9.00 27.81
CA SER A 696 -11.76 9.40 28.94
C SER A 696 -12.57 10.05 30.05
N THR A 697 -12.28 9.71 31.29
CA THR A 697 -12.81 10.42 32.48
C THR A 697 -12.05 11.72 32.76
N THR A 698 -10.82 11.83 32.24
CA THR A 698 -9.96 13.03 32.36
C THR A 698 -9.42 13.39 30.97
N PRO A 699 -10.27 13.89 30.08
CA PRO A 699 -9.90 14.06 28.68
C PRO A 699 -8.82 15.12 28.49
N TYR A 700 -8.01 14.93 27.47
CA TYR A 700 -7.20 15.97 26.85
C TYR A 700 -8.08 16.62 25.79
N THR A 701 -8.49 17.86 26.01
CA THR A 701 -9.50 18.53 25.20
C THR A 701 -8.88 19.31 24.03
N GLN A 702 -9.70 19.75 23.08
CA GLN A 702 -9.28 20.68 22.04
C GLN A 702 -8.72 21.99 22.63
N SER A 703 -9.30 22.49 23.70
CA SER A 703 -8.80 23.65 24.44
C SER A 703 -7.39 23.41 24.99
N ASP A 704 -7.18 22.23 25.65
CA ASP A 704 -5.86 21.87 26.17
C ASP A 704 -4.80 21.85 25.06
N LEU A 705 -5.14 21.30 23.88
CA LEU A 705 -4.21 21.26 22.73
C LEU A 705 -3.88 22.67 22.23
N ILE A 706 -4.86 23.52 22.06
CA ILE A 706 -4.65 24.91 21.62
C ILE A 706 -3.81 25.66 22.65
N ASP A 707 -4.03 25.44 23.94
CA ASP A 707 -3.25 26.07 25.02
C ASP A 707 -1.78 25.64 24.99
N ASP A 708 -1.51 24.33 24.88
CA ASP A 708 -0.15 23.80 24.81
C ASP A 708 0.60 24.32 23.56
N VAL A 709 -0.06 24.45 22.41
CA VAL A 709 0.52 25.06 21.18
C VAL A 709 0.70 26.58 21.36
N THR A 710 -0.25 27.26 22.00
CA THR A 710 -0.15 28.70 22.29
C THR A 710 1.04 28.99 23.22
N ASP A 711 1.20 28.21 24.26
CA ASP A 711 2.34 28.33 25.18
C ASP A 711 3.68 28.21 24.46
N PHE A 712 3.77 27.29 23.50
CA PHE A 712 4.94 27.16 22.66
C PHE A 712 5.16 28.39 21.77
N CYS A 713 4.14 28.84 21.05
CA CYS A 713 4.23 30.00 20.15
C CYS A 713 4.61 31.29 20.91
N PHE A 714 4.19 31.44 22.15
CA PHE A 714 4.43 32.63 22.96
C PHE A 714 5.49 32.45 24.07
N ARG A 715 6.38 31.44 23.94
CA ARG A 715 7.34 31.03 24.98
C ARG A 715 8.28 32.15 25.50
N SER A 716 8.71 33.05 24.62
CA SER A 716 9.51 34.24 25.03
C SER A 716 8.61 35.35 25.60
N VAL A 717 7.45 35.60 24.98
CA VAL A 717 6.53 36.65 25.43
C VAL A 717 5.97 36.34 26.83
N ASN A 718 5.71 35.08 27.14
CA ASN A 718 5.29 34.62 28.47
C ASN A 718 6.37 34.92 29.52
N LYS A 719 7.65 34.85 29.15
CA LYS A 719 8.81 35.21 30.00
C LYS A 719 9.13 36.73 30.00
N GLY A 720 8.30 37.57 29.37
CA GLY A 720 8.52 39.01 29.26
C GLY A 720 9.63 39.41 28.28
N LYS A 721 10.08 38.52 27.41
CA LYS A 721 11.13 38.75 26.41
C LYS A 721 10.53 39.03 25.02
N ALA A 722 11.29 39.77 24.20
CA ALA A 722 10.92 39.94 22.79
C ALA A 722 10.89 38.59 22.07
N PRO A 723 9.87 38.33 21.23
CA PRO A 723 9.82 37.10 20.45
C PRO A 723 10.93 37.10 19.38
N SER A 724 11.44 35.92 19.02
CA SER A 724 12.30 35.75 17.87
C SER A 724 11.48 35.84 16.56
N ALA A 725 12.16 35.99 15.44
CA ALA A 725 11.51 35.95 14.12
C ALA A 725 10.74 34.63 13.89
N GLU A 726 11.29 33.52 14.40
CA GLU A 726 10.63 32.21 14.32
C GLU A 726 9.35 32.18 15.16
N GLU A 727 9.40 32.64 16.41
CA GLU A 727 8.20 32.70 17.25
C GLU A 727 7.09 33.58 16.64
N ILE A 728 7.46 34.64 15.91
CA ILE A 728 6.48 35.44 15.18
C ILE A 728 5.81 34.64 14.05
N TYR A 729 6.58 33.80 13.37
CA TYR A 729 5.99 32.86 12.40
C TYR A 729 5.11 31.81 13.04
N ASP A 730 5.54 31.24 14.18
CA ASP A 730 4.76 30.29 14.97
C ASP A 730 3.41 30.89 15.38
N MET A 731 3.42 32.16 15.87
CA MET A 731 2.20 32.89 16.20
C MET A 731 1.31 33.10 14.99
N TYR A 732 1.91 33.44 13.84
CA TYR A 732 1.14 33.63 12.60
C TYR A 732 0.51 32.32 12.13
N ALA A 733 1.24 31.20 12.16
CA ALA A 733 0.75 29.87 11.77
C ALA A 733 -0.44 29.44 12.65
N LEU A 734 -0.30 29.58 13.98
CA LEU A 734 -1.38 29.30 14.94
C LEU A 734 -2.61 30.15 14.65
N VAL A 735 -2.46 31.47 14.54
CA VAL A 735 -3.60 32.38 14.31
C VAL A 735 -4.24 32.12 12.95
N SER A 736 -3.46 31.86 11.92
CA SER A 736 -3.99 31.55 10.57
C SER A 736 -4.86 30.30 10.60
N TYR A 737 -4.41 29.25 11.29
CA TYR A 737 -5.21 28.03 11.46
C TYR A 737 -6.50 28.29 12.24
N LEU A 738 -6.40 28.97 13.40
CA LEU A 738 -7.57 29.25 14.24
C LEU A 738 -8.58 30.16 13.52
N THR A 739 -8.14 31.19 12.82
CA THR A 739 -9.05 32.07 12.07
C THR A 739 -9.75 31.37 10.93
N ALA A 740 -9.02 30.46 10.20
CA ALA A 740 -9.62 29.65 9.14
C ALA A 740 -10.71 28.68 9.67
N ASN A 741 -10.57 28.20 10.89
CA ASN A 741 -11.49 27.22 11.52
C ASN A 741 -12.52 27.87 12.45
N SER A 742 -12.60 29.19 12.50
CA SER A 742 -13.56 29.92 13.33
C SER A 742 -15.02 29.83 12.84
N GLY A 743 -15.26 29.26 11.67
CA GLY A 743 -16.57 29.18 11.02
C GLY A 743 -16.99 30.48 10.30
N PHE A 744 -16.37 31.63 10.62
CA PHE A 744 -16.76 32.94 10.08
C PHE A 744 -16.17 33.26 8.70
N LEU A 745 -15.11 32.61 8.28
CA LEU A 745 -14.48 32.88 6.99
C LEU A 745 -15.11 32.12 5.81
N THR A 746 -15.78 31.01 6.07
CA THR A 746 -16.49 30.23 5.03
C THR A 746 -17.69 30.93 4.46
N GLU A 747 -18.32 31.90 5.19
CA GLU A 747 -19.40 32.71 4.66
C GLU A 747 -18.90 33.83 3.73
N ILE A 748 -17.69 34.36 3.97
CA ILE A 748 -17.12 35.44 3.12
C ILE A 748 -16.72 34.94 1.75
N SER A 749 -16.24 33.69 1.65
CA SER A 749 -15.87 33.06 0.38
C SER A 749 -17.05 32.74 -0.52
N LYS A 750 -18.23 32.50 0.06
CA LYS A 750 -19.47 32.25 -0.69
C LYS A 750 -20.09 33.56 -1.28
N GLU A 751 -19.89 34.71 -0.65
CA GLU A 751 -20.42 35.99 -1.13
C GLU A 751 -19.54 36.68 -2.20
N LYS A 752 -18.26 36.32 -2.32
CA LYS A 752 -17.36 36.90 -3.31
C LYS A 752 -16.64 35.84 -4.13
N SER A 753 -17.36 35.08 -4.94
CA SER A 753 -16.77 34.24 -6.01
C SER A 753 -16.31 35.12 -7.20
N GLY A 754 -15.37 35.99 -6.95
CA GLY A 754 -14.69 36.78 -7.94
C GLY A 754 -13.20 36.78 -7.62
N LYS A 755 -12.43 35.95 -8.30
CA LYS A 755 -10.95 35.97 -8.45
C LYS A 755 -10.20 36.46 -7.18
N GLY A 756 -10.01 35.56 -6.23
CA GLY A 756 -9.28 35.81 -4.99
C GLY A 756 -8.13 34.85 -4.79
N SER A 757 -7.03 35.39 -4.58
CA SER A 757 -5.66 34.99 -4.21
C SER A 757 -5.36 33.49 -4.06
N ALA A 758 -4.40 33.02 -4.86
CA ALA A 758 -3.74 31.71 -4.83
C ALA A 758 -3.18 31.31 -3.44
N LEU A 759 -3.06 32.21 -2.49
CA LEU A 759 -2.60 31.97 -1.13
C LEU A 759 -3.68 31.27 -0.28
N TYR A 760 -4.96 31.50 -0.58
CA TYR A 760 -6.08 30.88 0.15
C TYR A 760 -6.37 29.46 -0.34
N GLU A 761 -6.17 29.18 -1.65
CA GLU A 761 -6.31 27.84 -2.22
C GLU A 761 -5.17 26.92 -1.80
N ALA A 762 -3.97 27.45 -1.56
CA ALA A 762 -2.84 26.66 -1.07
C ALA A 762 -2.94 26.30 0.43
N MET A 763 -3.78 26.96 1.20
CA MET A 763 -4.00 26.70 2.64
C MET A 763 -5.30 25.93 2.94
N ALA A 764 -6.20 25.82 2.00
CA ALA A 764 -7.35 24.92 2.07
C ALA A 764 -6.89 23.48 1.79
N VAL A 765 -6.16 22.88 2.72
CA VAL A 765 -5.94 21.43 2.72
C VAL A 765 -7.31 20.80 2.95
N GLU A 766 -7.96 20.37 1.87
CA GLU A 766 -9.07 19.45 2.00
C GLU A 766 -8.58 18.24 2.82
N PRO A 767 -9.29 17.82 3.87
CA PRO A 767 -8.89 16.65 4.62
C PRO A 767 -8.77 15.47 3.65
N ALA A 768 -7.62 14.83 3.67
CA ALA A 768 -7.30 13.71 2.80
C ALA A 768 -8.47 12.72 2.79
N SER A 769 -9.07 12.58 1.60
CA SER A 769 -10.02 11.56 1.18
C SER A 769 -11.12 11.13 2.16
N GLY A 770 -12.31 11.66 2.00
CA GLY A 770 -13.52 10.84 2.08
C GLY A 770 -14.15 10.61 3.44
N MET A 771 -13.57 11.06 4.54
CA MET A 771 -14.25 11.04 5.84
C MET A 771 -14.79 12.43 6.17
N LYS A 772 -15.95 12.74 5.61
CA LYS A 772 -16.82 13.77 6.17
C LYS A 772 -17.44 13.23 7.46
N TYR A 773 -16.66 13.24 8.54
CA TYR A 773 -17.25 13.16 9.87
C TYR A 773 -17.82 14.55 10.16
N GLY A 774 -19.10 14.69 9.90
CA GLY A 774 -19.86 15.89 10.25
C GLY A 774 -20.11 15.98 11.74
N PHE A 775 -19.12 16.36 12.56
CA PHE A 775 -19.30 16.58 13.98
C PHE A 775 -18.28 17.58 14.54
N HIS A 776 -18.38 18.85 14.19
CA HIS A 776 -17.58 19.87 14.87
C HIS A 776 -18.42 21.09 15.23
N THR A 777 -19.54 20.85 15.90
CA THR A 777 -20.39 21.94 16.40
C THR A 777 -19.69 22.79 17.45
N ASP A 778 -18.71 22.21 18.19
CA ASP A 778 -18.12 22.89 19.35
C ASP A 778 -16.75 23.52 19.06
N LEU A 779 -16.05 23.15 17.98
CA LEU A 779 -14.73 23.68 17.68
C LEU A 779 -14.74 25.19 17.38
N GLY A 780 -15.75 25.69 16.68
CA GLY A 780 -15.88 27.12 16.36
C GLY A 780 -15.94 28.01 17.60
N PRO A 781 -16.83 27.75 18.58
CA PRO A 781 -16.86 28.44 19.86
C PRO A 781 -15.54 28.41 20.63
N ILE A 782 -14.90 27.23 20.71
CA ILE A 782 -13.59 27.08 21.37
C ILE A 782 -12.53 27.97 20.70
N VAL A 783 -12.45 27.90 19.38
CA VAL A 783 -11.50 28.70 18.61
C VAL A 783 -11.73 30.19 18.80
N LEU A 784 -12.99 30.66 18.80
CA LEU A 784 -13.32 32.07 19.04
C LEU A 784 -12.89 32.52 20.43
N GLN A 785 -13.12 31.71 21.45
CA GLN A 785 -12.66 32.01 22.79
C GLN A 785 -11.12 32.09 22.83
N LYS A 786 -10.41 31.15 22.21
CA LYS A 786 -8.95 31.14 22.17
C LYS A 786 -8.39 32.36 21.42
N LEU A 787 -8.99 32.76 20.33
CA LEU A 787 -8.61 33.99 19.63
C LEU A 787 -8.75 35.25 20.51
N ARG A 788 -9.78 35.32 21.37
CA ARG A 788 -9.91 36.42 22.37
C ARG A 788 -8.80 36.39 23.39
N GLU A 789 -8.33 35.21 23.84
CA GLU A 789 -7.24 35.04 24.80
C GLU A 789 -5.88 35.35 24.14
N ILE A 790 -5.66 34.95 22.88
CA ILE A 790 -4.42 35.17 22.12
C ILE A 790 -4.22 36.63 21.73
N ARG A 791 -5.30 37.38 21.48
CA ARG A 791 -5.21 38.79 21.04
C ARG A 791 -4.36 39.67 21.96
N PRO A 792 -4.60 39.71 23.30
CA PRO A 792 -3.75 40.51 24.22
C PRO A 792 -2.30 40.03 24.26
N MET A 793 -2.05 38.71 24.06
CA MET A 793 -0.70 38.17 23.97
C MET A 793 0.05 38.68 22.73
N LEU A 794 -0.63 38.78 21.58
CA LEU A 794 -0.07 39.39 20.36
C LEU A 794 0.23 40.89 20.53
N LEU A 795 -0.63 41.62 21.23
CA LEU A 795 -0.38 43.02 21.57
C LEU A 795 0.85 43.19 22.48
N LYS A 796 1.04 42.26 23.44
CA LYS A 796 2.21 42.21 24.30
C LYS A 796 3.46 41.85 23.47
N ALA A 797 3.40 40.87 22.58
CA ALA A 797 4.46 40.48 21.68
C ALA A 797 4.91 41.69 20.82
N LYS A 798 3.96 42.41 20.22
CA LYS A 798 4.21 43.61 19.41
C LYS A 798 4.92 44.72 20.20
N ARG A 799 4.53 44.93 21.47
CA ARG A 799 5.20 45.93 22.35
C ARG A 799 6.62 45.53 22.69
N LEU A 800 6.89 44.24 22.89
CA LEU A 800 8.20 43.72 23.23
C LEU A 800 9.15 43.65 22.03
N SER A 801 8.62 43.60 20.80
CA SER A 801 9.41 43.47 19.57
C SER A 801 10.25 44.70 19.33
N LYS A 802 11.51 44.49 18.88
CA LYS A 802 12.51 45.56 18.70
C LYS A 802 12.47 46.19 17.31
N THR A 803 12.18 45.39 16.27
CA THR A 803 12.23 45.88 14.89
C THR A 803 10.85 46.32 14.38
N ASP A 804 10.79 47.26 13.47
CA ASP A 804 9.52 47.72 12.88
C ASP A 804 8.92 46.63 11.93
N ILE A 805 9.76 45.80 11.33
CA ILE A 805 9.32 44.66 10.51
C ILE A 805 8.55 43.64 11.38
N ASP A 806 9.07 43.29 12.55
CA ASP A 806 8.41 42.38 13.47
C ASP A 806 7.11 42.97 14.03
N LYS A 807 7.12 44.27 14.39
CA LYS A 807 5.89 44.96 14.79
C LYS A 807 4.84 44.98 13.68
N SER A 808 5.27 45.09 12.43
CA SER A 808 4.37 45.08 11.26
C SER A 808 3.79 43.68 11.04
N LYS A 809 4.59 42.62 11.11
CA LYS A 809 4.13 41.23 11.01
C LYS A 809 3.10 40.90 12.11
N LEU A 810 3.40 41.25 13.35
CA LEU A 810 2.47 41.05 14.47
C LEU A 810 1.21 41.93 14.30
N GLY A 811 1.35 43.16 13.77
CA GLY A 811 0.20 44.02 13.42
C GLY A 811 -0.74 43.37 12.41
N TYR A 812 -0.17 42.71 11.39
CA TYR A 812 -0.96 41.94 10.42
C TYR A 812 -1.68 40.75 11.06
N THR A 813 -0.98 40.01 11.93
CA THR A 813 -1.56 38.87 12.68
C THR A 813 -2.70 39.33 13.60
N ILE A 814 -2.53 40.46 14.30
CA ILE A 814 -3.59 41.06 15.14
C ILE A 814 -4.80 41.48 14.28
N LEU A 815 -4.58 42.07 13.11
CA LEU A 815 -5.68 42.45 12.20
C LEU A 815 -6.48 41.22 11.74
N ALA A 816 -5.84 40.08 11.52
CA ALA A 816 -6.54 38.81 11.19
C ALA A 816 -7.45 38.36 12.33
N VAL A 817 -6.99 38.41 13.57
CA VAL A 817 -7.80 38.10 14.77
C VAL A 817 -8.98 39.11 14.89
N ASP A 818 -8.71 40.41 14.76
CA ASP A 818 -9.72 41.49 14.87
C ASP A 818 -10.84 41.33 13.85
N ARG A 819 -10.52 40.87 12.63
CA ARG A 819 -11.52 40.62 11.58
C ARG A 819 -12.51 39.52 11.98
N VAL A 820 -12.05 38.48 12.68
CA VAL A 820 -12.89 37.40 13.14
C VAL A 820 -13.70 37.80 14.37
N LEU A 821 -13.11 38.53 15.32
CA LEU A 821 -13.75 38.93 16.58
C LEU A 821 -14.74 40.07 16.46
N LYS A 822 -14.66 40.93 15.42
CA LYS A 822 -15.56 42.02 15.17
C LYS A 822 -16.85 41.64 14.43
N LYS A 823 -16.94 40.47 13.94
CA LYS A 823 -18.15 39.87 13.37
C LYS A 823 -18.93 39.05 14.40
#